data_70637da8b5be2f67e094316840ed81f9
#
_entry.id   70637da8b5be2f67e094316840ed81f9
#
_cell.length_a   1.000
_cell.length_b   1.000
_cell.length_c   1.000
_cell.angle_alpha   90.00
_cell.angle_beta   90.00
_cell.angle_gamma   90.00
#
_symmetry.space_group_name_H-M   'P 1'
#
loop_
_entity.id
_entity.type
_entity.pdbx_description
1 polymer ?
#
loop_
_entity_poly.entity_id
_entity_poly.type
_entity_poly.pdbx_seq_one_letter_code
_entity_poly.pdbx_strand_id
1 'polypeptide(L)'
;MLVPAAYAQTAQANDDSGDEPIIVTATLRAMDVQDIPLAVTAVAPEALERQGVSDIKSLASISPSLNIQSSQTETQGTSIKIRGVGTTGNNTGLESSVGVFIDGVYQSRPGVALGDLVDIERLEILRGPQGTLFGRNTSAGALNVSTKRPSLSTTEGFVNASYGNYNFMNLQAGVSLPVAQDVAGVRLSGTWRKRDGYLKSPTGAESNDRDRYMLRGQLYIEPNADVSIRLLADYAKTDEQCCEAVIVRETELAPFSAFHGLVSDGVDQSGLSALKNLSINGGPYLNGSKQWGTSAELKWDLGGAKLTSVTAYRKFDSSSTTVGGFTANDTYTVGNGAPTSRVGILPSGDHIKTFTQELRLQGTAINDRVDWLIGGFYSSEKIRADQTMTLNADFQKTGSAFNFANAAGVNPLLTMTAFGNAGVPVNANGNYAENRFLQDAKSWSVFTHNVISFTDKLSLTLGARYVDETKDASFNQLAGTTGAGASACQASVNGVLTGAVPSALRAGLIGLNCFPFATSVALTAPTAVGGGLASAKLPLPRVWAQEFKDNEITYTAQLGYKANEDLLFYAGYSHGFKSGGFNLDPQSATLQNSAAILAGLATPGGPVIVAPVYADPSFESEKVNQIEVGVKATLFGSIKANLALFDMKMSDFQVLEFTGVQFLTFNVNSARSTGAELELFGKLSDHIAANVSATYANARYPSNCADGVAAAALASTTRLCGQDLTNAPKFAGVFGMTYDGPLNDSGWNLLVNGNVNYSDSRTTRTIDKDTNGLPVPLAHQENYFKINARIGLTTPDERYTFELWGTNLTNEITRGITANTPLRGGAGTRSLIGFVEEPRMYGVTVRAKF
;
A
#
# COMPACT_ATOMS: atom_id res chain seq x y z
N MET A 1 8.33 -56.46 -17.62
CA MET A 1 7.01 -55.82 -17.76
C MET A 1 6.51 -55.47 -16.37
N LEU A 2 6.78 -54.29 -15.90
CA LEU A 2 6.20 -53.69 -14.70
C LEU A 2 5.78 -52.30 -15.14
N VAL A 3 4.49 -52.07 -15.13
CA VAL A 3 3.83 -50.80 -15.48
C VAL A 3 3.98 -49.88 -14.27
N PRO A 4 4.48 -48.67 -14.40
CA PRO A 4 4.38 -47.69 -13.31
C PRO A 4 2.93 -47.18 -13.22
N ALA A 5 2.38 -47.24 -12.02
CA ALA A 5 1.05 -46.75 -11.71
C ALA A 5 1.02 -45.21 -11.83
N ALA A 6 0.15 -44.70 -12.70
CA ALA A 6 -0.22 -43.33 -12.74
C ALA A 6 -0.97 -42.99 -11.43
N TYR A 7 -0.48 -42.04 -10.66
CA TYR A 7 -1.24 -41.44 -9.57
C TYR A 7 -2.30 -40.50 -10.16
N ALA A 8 -3.46 -41.07 -10.47
CA ALA A 8 -4.68 -40.30 -10.58
C ALA A 8 -5.06 -39.86 -9.15
N GLN A 9 -4.98 -38.57 -8.84
CA GLN A 9 -5.61 -38.03 -7.65
C GLN A 9 -7.13 -38.12 -7.81
N THR A 10 -7.69 -39.21 -7.32
CA THR A 10 -9.14 -39.30 -7.05
C THR A 10 -9.38 -38.36 -5.86
N ALA A 11 -10.27 -37.37 -6.05
CA ALA A 11 -10.85 -36.63 -4.99
C ALA A 11 -11.60 -37.60 -4.06
N GLN A 12 -10.99 -38.01 -2.98
CA GLN A 12 -11.67 -38.66 -1.86
C GLN A 12 -12.21 -37.57 -0.94
N ALA A 13 -13.51 -37.66 -0.74
CA ALA A 13 -14.21 -36.90 0.26
C ALA A 13 -13.66 -37.27 1.67
N ASN A 14 -13.36 -36.21 2.42
CA ASN A 14 -13.35 -36.10 3.87
C ASN A 14 -12.82 -37.29 4.68
N ASP A 15 -11.51 -37.27 4.89
CA ASP A 15 -11.00 -37.59 6.21
C ASP A 15 -10.20 -36.36 6.70
N ASP A 16 -10.85 -35.51 7.52
CA ASP A 16 -10.25 -34.29 8.08
C ASP A 16 -9.30 -34.67 9.23
N SER A 17 -8.40 -35.62 8.95
CA SER A 17 -7.26 -35.92 9.80
C SER A 17 -6.25 -34.80 9.64
N GLY A 18 -5.87 -34.14 10.72
CA GLY A 18 -4.94 -33.01 10.73
C GLY A 18 -3.50 -33.31 10.27
N ASP A 19 -3.33 -34.34 9.50
CA ASP A 19 -2.07 -34.86 8.95
C ASP A 19 -1.83 -34.51 7.48
N GLU A 20 -2.75 -33.83 6.78
CA GLU A 20 -2.49 -33.45 5.40
C GLU A 20 -1.36 -32.41 5.31
N PRO A 21 -0.35 -32.64 4.45
CA PRO A 21 0.73 -31.71 4.26
C PRO A 21 0.22 -30.40 3.66
N ILE A 22 0.59 -29.27 4.26
CA ILE A 22 0.25 -27.94 3.71
C ILE A 22 1.18 -27.65 2.54
N ILE A 23 0.68 -27.94 1.33
CA ILE A 23 1.45 -27.74 0.10
C ILE A 23 1.49 -26.25 -0.25
N VAL A 24 2.68 -25.73 -0.47
CA VAL A 24 2.93 -24.36 -0.92
C VAL A 24 3.67 -24.34 -2.25
N THR A 25 3.58 -23.21 -2.94
CA THR A 25 4.28 -22.95 -4.21
C THR A 25 5.25 -21.79 -4.10
N ALA A 26 5.59 -21.41 -2.89
CA ALA A 26 6.51 -20.31 -2.55
C ALA A 26 7.86 -20.38 -3.28
N THR A 27 8.31 -21.59 -3.60
CA THR A 27 9.57 -21.83 -4.35
C THR A 27 9.33 -22.08 -5.84
N LEU A 28 8.13 -21.77 -6.37
CA LEU A 28 7.66 -22.15 -7.72
C LEU A 28 7.62 -23.67 -7.96
N ARG A 29 7.67 -24.46 -6.87
CA ARG A 29 7.49 -25.91 -6.79
C ARG A 29 6.45 -26.21 -5.72
N ALA A 30 5.68 -27.25 -5.92
CA ALA A 30 4.76 -27.75 -4.90
C ALA A 30 5.58 -28.54 -3.85
N MET A 31 5.64 -28.04 -2.61
CA MET A 31 6.38 -28.64 -1.51
C MET A 31 5.60 -28.50 -0.21
N ASP A 32 5.80 -29.41 0.73
CA ASP A 32 5.28 -29.22 2.10
C ASP A 32 5.94 -27.99 2.74
N VAL A 33 5.12 -27.16 3.38
CA VAL A 33 5.60 -25.96 4.11
C VAL A 33 6.68 -26.30 5.15
N GLN A 34 6.65 -27.51 5.75
CA GLN A 34 7.61 -27.97 6.74
C GLN A 34 8.98 -28.34 6.11
N ASP A 35 9.01 -28.67 4.82
CA ASP A 35 10.25 -29.06 4.13
C ASP A 35 10.98 -27.86 3.45
N ILE A 36 10.40 -26.68 3.47
CA ILE A 36 11.01 -25.50 2.85
C ILE A 36 11.93 -24.78 3.84
N PRO A 37 13.23 -24.60 3.53
CA PRO A 37 14.20 -23.91 4.40
C PRO A 37 14.05 -22.38 4.37
N LEU A 38 12.84 -21.86 4.65
CA LEU A 38 12.45 -20.46 4.55
C LEU A 38 11.28 -20.18 5.51
N ALA A 39 11.24 -18.97 6.10
CA ALA A 39 10.07 -18.51 6.85
C ALA A 39 8.91 -18.20 5.90
N VAL A 40 7.90 -19.05 5.89
CA VAL A 40 6.68 -18.91 5.09
C VAL A 40 5.47 -19.32 5.92
N THR A 41 4.41 -18.52 5.86
CA THR A 41 3.08 -18.88 6.39
C THR A 41 2.18 -19.21 5.22
N ALA A 42 1.64 -20.42 5.21
CA ALA A 42 0.60 -20.82 4.28
C ALA A 42 -0.76 -20.86 4.99
N VAL A 43 -1.76 -20.28 4.37
CA VAL A 43 -3.11 -20.20 4.93
C VAL A 43 -4.07 -20.87 3.96
N ALA A 44 -4.70 -21.93 4.43
CA ALA A 44 -5.72 -22.64 3.68
C ALA A 44 -7.05 -21.82 3.62
N PRO A 45 -7.90 -22.02 2.62
CA PRO A 45 -9.17 -21.31 2.47
C PRO A 45 -10.06 -21.40 3.71
N GLU A 46 -10.15 -22.58 4.29
CA GLU A 46 -10.97 -22.86 5.48
C GLU A 46 -10.49 -22.05 6.70
N ALA A 47 -9.17 -21.87 6.84
CA ALA A 47 -8.60 -21.04 7.90
C ALA A 47 -8.90 -19.55 7.68
N LEU A 48 -8.88 -19.05 6.43
CA LEU A 48 -9.31 -17.71 6.09
C LEU A 48 -10.79 -17.49 6.42
N GLU A 49 -11.64 -18.45 6.05
CA GLU A 49 -13.07 -18.42 6.33
C GLU A 49 -13.36 -18.46 7.84
N ARG A 50 -12.75 -19.40 8.60
CA ARG A 50 -12.91 -19.55 10.05
C ARG A 50 -12.50 -18.29 10.82
N GLN A 51 -11.47 -17.60 10.36
CA GLN A 51 -10.99 -16.36 10.97
C GLN A 51 -11.66 -15.09 10.43
N GLY A 52 -12.55 -15.22 9.44
CA GLY A 52 -13.28 -14.09 8.84
C GLY A 52 -12.42 -13.16 8.00
N VAL A 53 -11.33 -13.67 7.47
CA VAL A 53 -10.46 -12.92 6.57
C VAL A 53 -11.09 -12.87 5.19
N SER A 54 -11.42 -11.68 4.73
CA SER A 54 -12.15 -11.47 3.49
C SER A 54 -11.43 -10.54 2.51
N ASP A 55 -10.36 -9.90 2.96
CA ASP A 55 -9.53 -9.02 2.14
C ASP A 55 -8.06 -9.05 2.61
N ILE A 56 -7.18 -8.44 1.84
CA ILE A 56 -5.74 -8.43 2.16
C ILE A 56 -5.45 -7.67 3.46
N LYS A 57 -6.22 -6.62 3.80
CA LYS A 57 -6.01 -5.88 5.06
C LYS A 57 -6.23 -6.74 6.30
N SER A 58 -7.21 -7.62 6.26
CA SER A 58 -7.54 -8.50 7.38
C SER A 58 -6.52 -9.60 7.62
N LEU A 59 -5.54 -9.83 6.72
CA LEU A 59 -4.46 -10.81 6.89
C LEU A 59 -3.57 -10.54 8.11
N ALA A 60 -3.47 -9.31 8.58
CA ALA A 60 -2.75 -8.97 9.80
C ALA A 60 -3.33 -9.69 11.06
N SER A 61 -4.58 -10.15 11.00
CA SER A 61 -5.19 -10.95 12.07
C SER A 61 -4.71 -12.40 12.12
N ILE A 62 -4.01 -12.86 11.08
CA ILE A 62 -3.44 -14.21 10.99
C ILE A 62 -1.94 -14.19 11.21
N SER A 63 -1.24 -13.23 10.58
CA SER A 63 0.22 -13.16 10.62
C SER A 63 0.67 -11.86 11.30
N PRO A 64 1.17 -11.93 12.55
CA PRO A 64 1.61 -10.74 13.29
C PRO A 64 2.84 -10.06 12.71
N SER A 65 3.60 -10.73 11.83
CA SER A 65 4.70 -10.11 11.07
C SER A 65 4.22 -9.13 10.00
N LEU A 66 2.96 -9.22 9.60
CA LEU A 66 2.34 -8.42 8.56
C LEU A 66 1.60 -7.21 9.15
N ASN A 67 1.87 -6.03 8.64
CA ASN A 67 1.14 -4.80 8.98
C ASN A 67 0.68 -4.12 7.69
N ILE A 68 -0.63 -3.87 7.57
CA ILE A 68 -1.24 -3.24 6.39
C ILE A 68 -2.05 -2.05 6.84
N GLN A 69 -1.69 -0.88 6.34
CA GLN A 69 -2.32 0.39 6.69
C GLN A 69 -2.69 1.17 5.43
N SER A 70 -3.77 1.93 5.51
CA SER A 70 -4.16 2.83 4.43
C SER A 70 -4.28 4.26 4.96
N SER A 71 -3.96 5.22 4.10
CA SER A 71 -4.11 6.64 4.35
C SER A 71 -5.25 7.23 3.50
N GLN A 72 -5.06 8.39 2.96
CA GLN A 72 -6.02 9.21 2.21
C GLN A 72 -6.74 8.49 1.06
N THR A 73 -6.10 7.51 0.42
CA THR A 73 -6.72 6.64 -0.59
C THR A 73 -6.27 5.20 -0.37
N GLU A 74 -7.14 4.23 -0.62
CA GLU A 74 -6.70 2.83 -0.57
C GLU A 74 -5.77 2.47 -1.74
N THR A 75 -5.96 3.10 -2.88
CA THR A 75 -5.23 2.78 -4.11
C THR A 75 -3.77 3.21 -4.09
N GLN A 76 -3.48 4.42 -3.64
CA GLN A 76 -2.12 4.96 -3.53
C GLN A 76 -1.58 4.92 -2.10
N GLY A 77 -2.47 5.08 -1.12
CA GLY A 77 -2.13 5.25 0.28
C GLY A 77 -1.94 3.97 1.08
N THR A 78 -1.97 2.80 0.44
CA THR A 78 -1.78 1.53 1.14
C THR A 78 -0.32 1.18 1.30
N SER A 79 0.05 0.85 2.53
CA SER A 79 1.36 0.37 2.94
C SER A 79 1.25 -1.09 3.40
N ILE A 80 2.08 -1.95 2.85
CA ILE A 80 2.25 -3.33 3.30
C ILE A 80 3.66 -3.47 3.87
N LYS A 81 3.77 -3.97 5.09
CA LYS A 81 5.04 -4.18 5.79
C LYS A 81 5.13 -5.59 6.32
N ILE A 82 6.32 -6.17 6.20
CA ILE A 82 6.68 -7.45 6.81
C ILE A 82 7.89 -7.22 7.71
N ARG A 83 7.88 -7.74 8.95
CA ARG A 83 8.96 -7.54 9.94
C ARG A 83 9.28 -6.06 10.21
N GLY A 84 8.25 -5.18 10.12
CA GLY A 84 8.38 -3.73 10.25
C GLY A 84 8.96 -3.02 9.01
N VAL A 85 9.39 -3.75 7.98
CA VAL A 85 9.97 -3.20 6.75
C VAL A 85 8.91 -3.12 5.66
N GLY A 86 8.84 -1.99 4.97
CA GLY A 86 7.90 -1.76 3.87
C GLY A 86 7.75 -0.28 3.55
N THR A 87 7.12 0.00 2.42
CA THR A 87 6.94 1.35 1.91
C THR A 87 5.66 1.96 2.45
N THR A 88 5.71 3.24 2.82
CA THR A 88 4.51 4.04 3.13
C THR A 88 3.97 4.64 1.84
N GLY A 89 2.67 4.56 1.59
CA GLY A 89 2.03 4.96 0.33
C GLY A 89 1.84 6.46 0.12
N ASN A 90 1.06 6.83 -0.90
CA ASN A 90 0.70 8.14 -1.46
C ASN A 90 1.66 8.73 -2.51
N ASN A 91 2.45 7.89 -3.16
CA ASN A 91 3.20 8.29 -4.35
C ASN A 91 3.13 7.17 -5.38
N THR A 92 2.51 7.43 -6.53
CA THR A 92 2.33 6.43 -7.60
C THR A 92 3.66 5.99 -8.22
N GLY A 93 4.71 6.83 -8.16
CA GLY A 93 6.06 6.48 -8.60
C GLY A 93 6.81 5.55 -7.64
N LEU A 94 6.37 5.46 -6.38
CA LEU A 94 7.03 4.66 -5.35
C LEU A 94 6.43 3.25 -5.28
N GLU A 95 7.24 2.26 -5.58
CA GLU A 95 6.86 0.84 -5.56
C GLU A 95 6.88 0.27 -4.13
N SER A 96 6.25 -0.89 -3.91
CA SER A 96 6.21 -1.57 -2.61
C SER A 96 7.48 -2.37 -2.36
N SER A 97 7.90 -2.50 -1.07
CA SER A 97 8.93 -3.46 -0.67
C SER A 97 8.37 -4.88 -0.49
N VAL A 98 7.04 -5.03 -0.49
CA VAL A 98 6.34 -6.32 -0.44
C VAL A 98 5.61 -6.53 -1.76
N GLY A 99 6.02 -7.54 -2.52
CA GLY A 99 5.38 -7.89 -3.78
C GLY A 99 4.06 -8.62 -3.55
N VAL A 100 3.04 -8.33 -4.37
CA VAL A 100 1.77 -9.07 -4.35
C VAL A 100 1.58 -9.76 -5.69
N PHE A 101 1.31 -11.06 -5.64
CA PHE A 101 1.10 -11.90 -6.81
C PHE A 101 -0.25 -12.60 -6.70
N ILE A 102 -1.02 -12.58 -7.77
CA ILE A 102 -2.30 -13.31 -7.87
C ILE A 102 -2.19 -14.24 -9.08
N ASP A 103 -2.26 -15.55 -8.85
CA ASP A 103 -2.07 -16.57 -9.87
C ASP A 103 -0.78 -16.38 -10.69
N GLY A 104 0.32 -16.02 -10.01
CA GLY A 104 1.63 -15.76 -10.62
C GLY A 104 1.75 -14.40 -11.31
N VAL A 105 0.69 -13.58 -11.36
CA VAL A 105 0.71 -12.25 -11.97
C VAL A 105 1.05 -11.18 -10.95
N TYR A 106 2.13 -10.45 -11.17
CA TYR A 106 2.56 -9.33 -10.34
C TYR A 106 1.54 -8.19 -10.34
N GLN A 107 1.21 -7.68 -9.16
CA GLN A 107 0.38 -6.49 -8.94
C GLN A 107 1.29 -5.31 -8.64
N SER A 108 1.35 -4.34 -9.54
CA SER A 108 2.38 -3.29 -9.52
C SER A 108 2.30 -2.33 -8.33
N ARG A 109 1.14 -2.20 -7.69
CA ARG A 109 0.93 -1.34 -6.52
C ARG A 109 0.12 -2.08 -5.45
N PRO A 110 0.41 -1.87 -4.14
CA PRO A 110 -0.32 -2.52 -3.06
C PRO A 110 -1.83 -2.27 -3.12
N GLY A 111 -2.23 -1.05 -3.41
CA GLY A 111 -3.63 -0.66 -3.50
C GLY A 111 -4.39 -1.30 -4.65
N VAL A 112 -3.72 -1.65 -5.75
CA VAL A 112 -4.30 -2.43 -6.85
C VAL A 112 -4.58 -3.86 -6.40
N ALA A 113 -3.77 -4.38 -5.47
CA ALA A 113 -3.88 -5.73 -4.94
C ALA A 113 -4.90 -5.87 -3.79
N LEU A 114 -5.42 -4.77 -3.23
CA LEU A 114 -6.37 -4.78 -2.09
C LEU A 114 -7.76 -5.34 -2.44
N GLY A 115 -7.86 -6.11 -3.49
CA GLY A 115 -9.09 -6.81 -3.86
C GLY A 115 -9.58 -7.75 -2.77
N ASP A 116 -10.89 -8.03 -2.82
CA ASP A 116 -11.50 -9.04 -1.97
C ASP A 116 -10.91 -10.42 -2.26
N LEU A 117 -10.59 -11.14 -1.20
CA LEU A 117 -10.12 -12.53 -1.26
C LEU A 117 -11.34 -13.45 -1.45
N VAL A 118 -11.71 -13.65 -2.69
CA VAL A 118 -12.84 -14.50 -3.08
C VAL A 118 -12.32 -15.71 -3.83
N ASP A 119 -12.85 -16.87 -3.47
CA ASP A 119 -12.62 -18.12 -4.20
C ASP A 119 -11.11 -18.45 -4.28
N ILE A 120 -10.47 -18.34 -3.13
CA ILE A 120 -9.03 -18.57 -2.97
C ILE A 120 -8.78 -20.06 -2.74
N GLU A 121 -7.75 -20.60 -3.38
CA GLU A 121 -7.23 -21.95 -3.12
C GLU A 121 -6.18 -21.93 -2.01
N ARG A 122 -5.35 -20.86 -1.99
CA ARG A 122 -4.23 -20.74 -1.05
C ARG A 122 -3.71 -19.32 -1.00
N LEU A 123 -3.23 -18.93 0.17
CA LEU A 123 -2.49 -17.70 0.38
C LEU A 123 -1.17 -18.02 1.08
N GLU A 124 -0.09 -17.48 0.56
CA GLU A 124 1.26 -17.67 1.08
C GLU A 124 1.88 -16.31 1.43
N ILE A 125 2.43 -16.18 2.63
CA ILE A 125 3.16 -15.01 3.11
C ILE A 125 4.63 -15.39 3.22
N LEU A 126 5.44 -14.91 2.28
CA LEU A 126 6.88 -15.15 2.24
C LEU A 126 7.58 -13.98 2.91
N ARG A 127 8.43 -14.26 3.87
CA ARG A 127 9.12 -13.24 4.67
C ARG A 127 10.57 -13.10 4.25
N GLY A 128 11.09 -11.87 4.33
CA GLY A 128 12.43 -11.54 3.88
C GLY A 128 12.56 -11.45 2.36
N PRO A 129 13.77 -11.13 1.84
CA PRO A 129 14.00 -10.89 0.42
C PRO A 129 13.66 -12.09 -0.47
N GLN A 130 12.78 -11.89 -1.44
CA GLN A 130 12.32 -12.89 -2.41
C GLN A 130 12.77 -12.58 -3.86
N GLY A 131 13.83 -11.77 -4.01
CA GLY A 131 14.25 -11.22 -5.29
C GLY A 131 14.62 -12.26 -6.35
N THR A 132 15.09 -13.44 -5.98
CA THR A 132 15.51 -14.49 -6.92
C THR A 132 14.35 -15.09 -7.71
N LEU A 133 13.23 -15.42 -7.06
CA LEU A 133 12.06 -16.03 -7.69
C LEU A 133 11.01 -15.01 -8.10
N PHE A 134 10.72 -14.05 -7.23
CA PHE A 134 9.64 -13.08 -7.44
C PHE A 134 10.13 -11.77 -8.06
N GLY A 135 11.44 -11.54 -8.12
CA GLY A 135 12.04 -10.39 -8.77
C GLY A 135 12.07 -9.12 -7.92
N ARG A 136 12.11 -7.98 -8.60
CA ARG A 136 12.18 -6.66 -7.96
C ARG A 136 10.98 -6.41 -7.03
N ASN A 137 11.15 -5.46 -6.09
CA ASN A 137 10.06 -5.01 -5.22
C ASN A 137 9.53 -6.09 -4.26
N THR A 138 10.39 -7.05 -3.93
CA THR A 138 10.14 -8.09 -2.94
C THR A 138 11.26 -8.11 -1.88
N SER A 139 11.80 -6.92 -1.57
CA SER A 139 12.92 -6.75 -0.63
C SER A 139 12.54 -7.08 0.81
N ALA A 140 11.28 -6.89 1.21
CA ALA A 140 10.76 -7.25 2.54
C ALA A 140 10.01 -8.58 2.55
N GLY A 141 9.49 -9.02 1.40
CA GLY A 141 8.72 -10.25 1.28
C GLY A 141 7.77 -10.27 0.09
N ALA A 142 6.91 -11.29 0.05
CA ALA A 142 5.88 -11.41 -0.96
C ALA A 142 4.59 -12.01 -0.39
N LEU A 143 3.44 -11.59 -0.94
CA LEU A 143 2.14 -12.22 -0.79
C LEU A 143 1.82 -12.95 -2.09
N ASN A 144 1.63 -14.25 -2.03
CA ASN A 144 1.29 -15.07 -3.18
C ASN A 144 -0.11 -15.68 -2.98
N VAL A 145 -1.05 -15.26 -3.81
CA VAL A 145 -2.46 -15.68 -3.75
C VAL A 145 -2.74 -16.58 -4.95
N SER A 146 -3.22 -17.77 -4.69
CA SER A 146 -3.71 -18.71 -5.72
C SER A 146 -5.23 -18.79 -5.64
N THR A 147 -5.92 -18.68 -6.76
CA THR A 147 -7.37 -18.81 -6.83
C THR A 147 -7.77 -20.21 -7.25
N LYS A 148 -8.94 -20.67 -6.78
CA LYS A 148 -9.44 -22.00 -7.04
C LYS A 148 -9.62 -22.21 -8.55
N ARG A 149 -9.13 -23.35 -9.05
CA ARG A 149 -9.23 -23.72 -10.48
C ARG A 149 -10.61 -24.27 -10.81
N PRO A 150 -11.04 -24.20 -12.09
CA PRO A 150 -12.20 -24.93 -12.55
C PRO A 150 -12.06 -26.45 -12.33
N SER A 151 -13.12 -27.07 -11.86
CA SER A 151 -13.25 -28.53 -11.85
C SER A 151 -13.44 -29.05 -13.25
N LEU A 152 -12.79 -30.16 -13.58
CA LEU A 152 -12.93 -30.84 -14.88
C LEU A 152 -13.97 -31.98 -14.85
N SER A 153 -14.36 -32.43 -13.65
CA SER A 153 -15.18 -33.62 -13.49
C SER A 153 -16.53 -33.38 -12.84
N THR A 154 -16.63 -32.39 -11.91
CA THR A 154 -17.83 -32.18 -11.11
C THR A 154 -18.32 -30.73 -11.20
N THR A 155 -19.64 -30.58 -11.13
CA THR A 155 -20.25 -29.26 -10.87
C THR A 155 -20.19 -29.00 -9.39
N GLU A 156 -19.61 -27.87 -9.02
CA GLU A 156 -19.53 -27.43 -7.64
C GLU A 156 -19.74 -25.92 -7.52
N GLY A 157 -20.27 -25.46 -6.42
CA GLY A 157 -20.48 -24.05 -6.22
C GLY A 157 -20.69 -23.67 -4.77
N PHE A 158 -20.68 -22.35 -4.53
CA PHE A 158 -20.98 -21.78 -3.21
C PHE A 158 -21.68 -20.44 -3.35
N VAL A 159 -22.43 -20.07 -2.31
CA VAL A 159 -22.99 -18.74 -2.09
C VAL A 159 -22.85 -18.41 -0.62
N ASN A 160 -22.20 -17.27 -0.33
CA ASN A 160 -22.04 -16.72 1.02
C ASN A 160 -22.73 -15.37 1.08
N ALA A 161 -23.70 -15.18 1.98
CA ALA A 161 -24.41 -13.92 2.19
C ALA A 161 -24.26 -13.48 3.64
N SER A 162 -23.73 -12.26 3.83
CA SER A 162 -23.51 -11.68 5.16
C SER A 162 -24.28 -10.38 5.33
N TYR A 163 -24.80 -10.14 6.53
CA TYR A 163 -25.39 -8.88 6.95
C TYR A 163 -24.89 -8.48 8.33
N GLY A 164 -24.59 -7.19 8.56
CA GLY A 164 -24.03 -6.74 9.83
C GLY A 164 -24.34 -5.27 10.15
N ASN A 165 -23.77 -4.79 11.24
CA ASN A 165 -23.87 -3.38 11.61
C ASN A 165 -23.27 -2.46 10.54
N TYR A 166 -23.60 -1.17 10.58
CA TYR A 166 -23.34 -0.19 9.50
C TYR A 166 -23.95 -0.60 8.15
N ASN A 167 -25.11 -1.28 8.16
CA ASN A 167 -25.74 -1.84 6.96
C ASN A 167 -24.77 -2.67 6.08
N PHE A 168 -23.83 -3.35 6.74
CA PHE A 168 -22.86 -4.20 6.06
C PHE A 168 -23.58 -5.31 5.31
N MET A 169 -23.30 -5.43 4.03
CA MET A 169 -23.75 -6.49 3.13
C MET A 169 -22.55 -7.05 2.37
N ASN A 170 -22.43 -8.36 2.32
CA ASN A 170 -21.42 -9.03 1.52
C ASN A 170 -22.03 -10.26 0.87
N LEU A 171 -22.01 -10.31 -0.44
CA LEU A 171 -22.44 -11.47 -1.25
C LEU A 171 -21.26 -11.99 -2.02
N GLN A 172 -20.91 -13.25 -1.80
CA GLN A 172 -19.87 -13.96 -2.55
C GLN A 172 -20.49 -15.21 -3.18
N ALA A 173 -20.16 -15.47 -4.42
CA ALA A 173 -20.62 -16.68 -5.11
C ALA A 173 -19.54 -17.19 -6.07
N GLY A 174 -19.55 -18.48 -6.28
CA GLY A 174 -18.70 -19.16 -7.26
C GLY A 174 -19.35 -20.42 -7.76
N VAL A 175 -19.15 -20.72 -9.03
CA VAL A 175 -19.60 -21.97 -9.67
C VAL A 175 -18.55 -22.48 -10.63
N SER A 176 -18.31 -23.77 -10.58
CA SER A 176 -17.44 -24.50 -11.50
C SER A 176 -18.27 -25.53 -12.30
N LEU A 177 -18.07 -25.54 -13.60
CA LEU A 177 -18.80 -26.39 -14.52
C LEU A 177 -17.79 -27.11 -15.46
N PRO A 178 -17.78 -28.43 -15.51
CA PRO A 178 -17.07 -29.15 -16.57
C PRO A 178 -17.78 -28.89 -17.90
N VAL A 179 -17.07 -28.36 -18.88
CA VAL A 179 -17.60 -28.13 -20.26
C VAL A 179 -17.22 -29.25 -21.21
N ALA A 180 -16.15 -29.96 -20.91
CA ALA A 180 -15.77 -31.22 -21.50
C ALA A 180 -15.20 -32.09 -20.38
N GLN A 181 -15.86 -33.22 -20.10
CA GLN A 181 -15.52 -34.11 -18.99
C GLN A 181 -14.03 -34.46 -18.99
N ASP A 182 -13.36 -34.26 -17.86
CA ASP A 182 -11.95 -34.53 -17.61
C ASP A 182 -10.95 -33.80 -18.56
N VAL A 183 -11.44 -32.85 -19.39
CA VAL A 183 -10.64 -32.11 -20.36
C VAL A 183 -10.72 -30.61 -20.18
N ALA A 184 -11.92 -30.05 -19.96
CA ALA A 184 -12.10 -28.62 -19.86
C ALA A 184 -13.19 -28.23 -18.87
N GLY A 185 -12.92 -27.23 -18.06
CA GLY A 185 -13.87 -26.66 -17.11
C GLY A 185 -13.85 -25.13 -17.13
N VAL A 186 -14.97 -24.53 -16.78
CA VAL A 186 -15.09 -23.09 -16.54
C VAL A 186 -15.44 -22.84 -15.09
N ARG A 187 -14.94 -21.72 -14.54
CA ARG A 187 -15.29 -21.25 -13.21
C ARG A 187 -15.61 -19.77 -13.26
N LEU A 188 -16.74 -19.41 -12.67
CA LEU A 188 -17.17 -18.04 -12.50
C LEU A 188 -17.25 -17.76 -11.00
N SER A 189 -16.65 -16.67 -10.54
CA SER A 189 -16.74 -16.25 -9.15
C SER A 189 -16.85 -14.73 -9.04
N GLY A 190 -17.42 -14.25 -7.95
CA GLY A 190 -17.56 -12.83 -7.72
C GLY A 190 -17.96 -12.49 -6.31
N THR A 191 -17.80 -11.21 -5.98
CA THR A 191 -18.22 -10.63 -4.72
C THR A 191 -18.82 -9.24 -4.95
N TRP A 192 -19.81 -8.91 -4.13
CA TRP A 192 -20.33 -7.56 -3.95
C TRP A 192 -20.36 -7.25 -2.46
N ARG A 193 -19.77 -6.12 -2.09
CA ARG A 193 -19.67 -5.66 -0.70
C ARG A 193 -20.12 -4.24 -0.58
N LYS A 194 -21.00 -3.98 0.38
CA LYS A 194 -21.47 -2.65 0.74
C LYS A 194 -21.48 -2.46 2.26
N ARG A 195 -21.17 -1.26 2.72
CA ARG A 195 -21.22 -0.86 4.13
C ARG A 195 -21.30 0.66 4.22
N ASP A 196 -22.12 1.20 5.12
CA ASP A 196 -22.16 2.63 5.42
C ASP A 196 -20.85 3.09 6.08
N GLY A 197 -20.58 4.39 5.99
CA GLY A 197 -19.44 5.02 6.63
C GLY A 197 -19.52 4.95 8.16
N TYR A 198 -18.38 4.73 8.79
CA TYR A 198 -18.30 4.74 10.25
C TYR A 198 -17.78 6.06 10.82
N LEU A 199 -17.18 6.92 10.00
CA LEU A 199 -16.82 8.29 10.37
C LEU A 199 -17.98 9.22 10.10
N LYS A 200 -18.34 10.07 11.07
CA LYS A 200 -19.52 10.94 10.99
C LYS A 200 -19.17 12.41 11.19
N SER A 201 -19.66 13.24 10.28
CA SER A 201 -19.60 14.69 10.40
C SER A 201 -20.83 15.23 11.16
N PRO A 202 -20.72 16.36 11.88
CA PRO A 202 -21.88 17.06 12.44
C PRO A 202 -22.93 17.47 11.40
N THR A 203 -22.54 17.60 10.13
CA THR A 203 -23.44 17.88 9.02
C THR A 203 -24.22 16.66 8.54
N GLY A 204 -23.98 15.49 9.11
CA GLY A 204 -24.59 14.21 8.74
C GLY A 204 -23.89 13.48 7.60
N ALA A 205 -22.81 14.01 7.05
CA ALA A 205 -22.01 13.28 6.06
C ALA A 205 -21.28 12.12 6.76
N GLU A 206 -21.22 10.99 6.07
CA GLU A 206 -20.51 9.77 6.51
C GLU A 206 -19.33 9.52 5.57
N SER A 207 -18.24 8.96 6.10
CA SER A 207 -17.04 8.58 5.33
C SER A 207 -16.48 7.26 5.78
N ASN A 208 -15.56 6.70 4.99
CA ASN A 208 -14.99 5.37 5.14
C ASN A 208 -16.04 4.26 4.98
N ASP A 209 -16.93 4.45 4.01
CA ASP A 209 -17.88 3.43 3.54
C ASP A 209 -17.18 2.33 2.70
N ARG A 210 -17.97 1.40 2.19
CA ARG A 210 -17.57 0.41 1.18
C ARG A 210 -18.68 0.29 0.15
N ASP A 211 -18.31 0.34 -1.12
CA ASP A 211 -19.18 -0.03 -2.24
C ASP A 211 -18.28 -0.57 -3.37
N ARG A 212 -18.15 -1.88 -3.44
CA ARG A 212 -17.26 -2.53 -4.39
C ARG A 212 -17.78 -3.88 -4.88
N TYR A 213 -17.37 -4.25 -6.07
CA TYR A 213 -17.61 -5.59 -6.59
C TYR A 213 -16.44 -6.06 -7.46
N MET A 214 -16.30 -7.39 -7.53
CA MET A 214 -15.33 -8.06 -8.37
C MET A 214 -15.98 -9.28 -9.02
N LEU A 215 -15.64 -9.52 -10.28
CA LEU A 215 -16.02 -10.69 -11.05
C LEU A 215 -14.76 -11.33 -11.64
N ARG A 216 -14.71 -12.64 -11.64
CA ARG A 216 -13.63 -13.42 -12.24
C ARG A 216 -14.20 -14.59 -13.04
N GLY A 217 -13.70 -14.76 -14.28
CA GLY A 217 -13.96 -15.90 -15.12
C GLY A 217 -12.68 -16.66 -15.42
N GLN A 218 -12.74 -17.98 -15.41
CA GLN A 218 -11.61 -18.85 -15.70
C GLN A 218 -12.04 -19.96 -16.66
N LEU A 219 -11.14 -20.31 -17.58
CA LEU A 219 -11.22 -21.51 -18.41
C LEU A 219 -9.95 -22.31 -18.15
N TYR A 220 -10.11 -23.57 -17.77
CA TYR A 220 -9.01 -24.49 -17.54
C TYR A 220 -9.16 -25.68 -18.48
N ILE A 221 -8.09 -26.05 -19.19
CA ILE A 221 -8.06 -27.08 -20.22
C ILE A 221 -6.85 -28.00 -19.98
N GLU A 222 -7.08 -29.29 -19.89
CA GLU A 222 -6.07 -30.34 -19.85
C GLU A 222 -6.35 -31.32 -21.02
N PRO A 223 -5.84 -31.02 -22.23
CA PRO A 223 -6.11 -31.87 -23.41
C PRO A 223 -5.45 -33.25 -23.29
N ASN A 224 -4.41 -33.37 -22.47
CA ASN A 224 -3.71 -34.60 -22.09
C ASN A 224 -2.96 -34.38 -20.78
N ALA A 225 -2.33 -35.40 -20.24
CA ALA A 225 -1.59 -35.37 -18.99
C ALA A 225 -0.37 -34.42 -18.99
N ASP A 226 0.15 -34.10 -20.17
CA ASP A 226 1.39 -33.31 -20.29
C ASP A 226 1.13 -31.80 -20.42
N VAL A 227 -0.08 -31.40 -20.86
CA VAL A 227 -0.38 -30.01 -21.18
C VAL A 227 -1.55 -29.50 -20.36
N SER A 228 -1.38 -28.37 -19.69
CA SER A 228 -2.49 -27.62 -19.10
C SER A 228 -2.45 -26.15 -19.51
N ILE A 229 -3.61 -25.58 -19.77
CA ILE A 229 -3.81 -24.19 -20.14
C ILE A 229 -4.85 -23.59 -19.20
N ARG A 230 -4.53 -22.46 -18.58
CA ARG A 230 -5.47 -21.70 -17.77
C ARG A 230 -5.58 -20.29 -18.32
N LEU A 231 -6.80 -19.90 -18.70
CA LEU A 231 -7.12 -18.52 -19.08
C LEU A 231 -7.95 -17.90 -17.98
N LEU A 232 -7.61 -16.67 -17.61
CA LEU A 232 -8.29 -15.94 -16.56
C LEU A 232 -8.60 -14.52 -17.04
N ALA A 233 -9.78 -14.03 -16.69
CA ALA A 233 -10.16 -12.62 -16.83
C ALA A 233 -10.85 -12.17 -15.55
N ASP A 234 -10.51 -10.97 -15.08
CA ASP A 234 -11.12 -10.34 -13.91
C ASP A 234 -11.50 -8.90 -14.17
N TYR A 235 -12.54 -8.43 -13.44
CA TYR A 235 -12.96 -7.04 -13.42
C TYR A 235 -13.37 -6.67 -11.99
N ALA A 236 -12.89 -5.52 -11.50
CA ALA A 236 -13.33 -4.96 -10.23
C ALA A 236 -13.61 -3.46 -10.33
N LYS A 237 -14.58 -3.00 -9.55
CA LYS A 237 -14.93 -1.58 -9.41
C LYS A 237 -15.12 -1.25 -7.94
N THR A 238 -14.63 -0.08 -7.54
CA THR A 238 -14.93 0.58 -6.27
C THR A 238 -15.55 1.94 -6.52
N ASP A 239 -16.49 2.37 -5.64
CA ASP A 239 -17.15 3.67 -5.69
C ASP A 239 -17.47 4.09 -4.25
N GLU A 240 -16.48 4.64 -3.55
CA GLU A 240 -16.48 4.79 -2.11
C GLU A 240 -16.25 6.24 -1.67
N GLN A 241 -16.81 6.62 -0.55
CA GLN A 241 -16.50 7.85 0.18
C GLN A 241 -15.40 7.52 1.19
N CYS A 242 -14.18 7.45 0.72
CA CYS A 242 -13.00 7.04 1.48
C CYS A 242 -11.76 7.85 1.01
N CYS A 243 -10.76 8.10 1.79
CA CYS A 243 -10.63 7.76 3.20
C CYS A 243 -10.36 9.06 3.95
N GLU A 244 -11.20 9.35 4.92
CA GLU A 244 -11.08 10.57 5.71
C GLU A 244 -10.32 10.29 7.01
N ALA A 245 -9.74 11.34 7.58
CA ALA A 245 -9.00 11.28 8.81
C ALA A 245 -9.66 12.12 9.90
N VAL A 246 -9.51 11.67 11.13
CA VAL A 246 -9.89 12.44 12.32
C VAL A 246 -8.77 13.41 12.67
N ILE A 247 -9.10 14.67 13.01
CA ILE A 247 -8.12 15.60 13.58
C ILE A 247 -7.86 15.17 15.03
N VAL A 248 -6.75 14.46 15.24
CA VAL A 248 -6.40 13.91 16.56
C VAL A 248 -5.74 14.93 17.47
N ARG A 249 -5.22 15.99 16.92
CA ARG A 249 -4.60 17.11 17.66
C ARG A 249 -4.75 18.39 16.88
N GLU A 250 -5.23 19.42 17.56
CA GLU A 250 -5.13 20.79 17.11
C GLU A 250 -4.52 21.63 18.23
N THR A 251 -3.48 22.38 17.93
CA THR A 251 -2.87 23.34 18.85
C THR A 251 -2.89 24.70 18.21
N GLU A 252 -3.54 25.64 18.87
CA GLU A 252 -3.55 27.03 18.48
C GLU A 252 -2.18 27.70 18.69
N LEU A 253 -1.75 28.46 17.71
CA LEU A 253 -0.69 29.44 17.88
C LEU A 253 -1.26 30.76 18.40
N ALA A 254 -0.63 31.35 19.39
CA ALA A 254 -1.08 32.56 20.05
C ALA A 254 -1.49 33.71 19.13
N PRO A 255 -0.95 33.94 17.92
CA PRO A 255 -1.51 34.91 16.99
C PRO A 255 -2.67 34.37 16.15
N PHE A 256 -2.98 33.05 16.20
CA PHE A 256 -3.96 32.36 15.36
C PHE A 256 -5.28 32.02 16.06
N SER A 257 -5.37 32.22 17.38
CA SER A 257 -6.64 32.07 18.08
C SER A 257 -7.73 32.99 17.49
N ALA A 258 -7.34 34.13 16.93
CA ALA A 258 -8.24 35.00 16.18
C ALA A 258 -8.68 34.45 14.82
N PHE A 259 -7.96 33.45 14.28
CA PHE A 259 -8.26 32.77 13.01
C PHE A 259 -9.08 31.48 13.18
N HIS A 260 -9.16 30.96 14.39
CA HIS A 260 -9.96 29.77 14.66
C HIS A 260 -11.42 29.97 14.18
N GLY A 261 -12.00 31.13 14.43
CA GLY A 261 -13.31 31.48 13.93
C GLY A 261 -13.42 31.72 12.41
N LEU A 262 -12.28 31.83 11.69
CA LEU A 262 -12.23 31.97 10.22
C LEU A 262 -11.94 30.66 9.52
N VAL A 263 -11.39 29.69 10.24
CA VAL A 263 -10.95 28.40 9.71
C VAL A 263 -11.82 27.26 10.25
N SER A 264 -12.53 27.47 11.35
CA SER A 264 -13.57 26.56 11.85
C SER A 264 -14.94 27.26 11.79
N ASP A 265 -15.96 26.54 11.39
CA ASP A 265 -17.35 26.97 11.43
C ASP A 265 -17.99 26.91 12.83
N GLY A 266 -17.17 26.88 13.87
CA GLY A 266 -17.58 26.79 15.27
C GLY A 266 -17.92 25.39 15.76
N VAL A 267 -17.79 24.37 14.92
CA VAL A 267 -18.03 22.95 15.24
C VAL A 267 -16.74 22.17 15.04
N ASP A 268 -15.73 22.44 15.86
CA ASP A 268 -14.45 21.75 15.76
C ASP A 268 -14.51 20.40 16.46
N GLN A 269 -14.41 19.32 15.66
CA GLN A 269 -14.32 17.95 16.12
C GLN A 269 -12.85 17.53 16.09
N SER A 270 -12.13 17.77 17.16
CA SER A 270 -10.71 17.45 17.26
C SER A 270 -10.33 16.75 18.57
N GLY A 271 -9.12 16.20 18.61
CA GLY A 271 -8.54 15.56 19.78
C GLY A 271 -9.00 14.12 20.03
N LEU A 272 -8.70 13.63 21.22
CA LEU A 272 -9.00 12.24 21.62
C LEU A 272 -10.51 11.97 21.70
N SER A 273 -11.32 12.98 21.96
CA SER A 273 -12.79 12.83 21.97
C SER A 273 -13.31 12.58 20.54
N ALA A 274 -12.85 13.35 19.56
CA ALA A 274 -13.20 13.13 18.16
C ALA A 274 -12.77 11.73 17.69
N LEU A 275 -11.57 11.30 18.07
CA LEU A 275 -11.07 9.97 17.77
C LEU A 275 -11.98 8.86 18.33
N LYS A 276 -12.32 8.93 19.62
CA LYS A 276 -13.19 7.95 20.28
C LYS A 276 -14.61 7.91 19.72
N ASN A 277 -15.13 9.05 19.30
CA ASN A 277 -16.46 9.19 18.73
C ASN A 277 -16.50 9.00 17.21
N LEU A 278 -15.35 8.71 16.57
CA LEU A 278 -15.22 8.59 15.11
C LEU A 278 -15.77 9.82 14.38
N SER A 279 -15.50 11.01 14.92
CA SER A 279 -16.04 12.29 14.43
C SER A 279 -15.03 12.97 13.52
N ILE A 280 -15.54 13.49 12.39
CA ILE A 280 -14.81 14.22 11.36
C ILE A 280 -15.44 15.57 11.11
N ASN A 281 -14.66 16.50 10.57
CA ASN A 281 -15.13 17.84 10.26
C ASN A 281 -15.51 18.04 8.79
N GLY A 282 -14.98 17.22 7.90
CA GLY A 282 -15.11 17.40 6.46
C GLY A 282 -16.04 16.41 5.77
N GLY A 283 -15.95 16.37 4.45
CA GLY A 283 -16.60 15.42 3.56
C GLY A 283 -17.24 16.10 2.34
N PRO A 284 -17.71 15.34 1.34
CA PRO A 284 -17.40 13.94 1.07
C PRO A 284 -16.03 13.75 0.41
N TYR A 285 -15.38 12.63 0.71
CA TYR A 285 -14.17 12.17 0.04
C TYR A 285 -14.58 11.08 -0.95
N LEU A 286 -14.33 11.31 -2.23
CA LEU A 286 -14.66 10.35 -3.28
C LEU A 286 -13.41 9.57 -3.68
N ASN A 287 -13.51 8.26 -3.68
CA ASN A 287 -12.46 7.36 -4.14
C ASN A 287 -13.08 6.25 -4.98
N GLY A 288 -12.84 6.33 -6.28
CA GLY A 288 -13.32 5.34 -7.23
C GLY A 288 -12.16 4.67 -7.95
N SER A 289 -12.31 3.39 -8.27
CA SER A 289 -11.39 2.69 -9.16
C SER A 289 -12.11 1.71 -10.06
N LYS A 290 -11.49 1.44 -11.20
CA LYS A 290 -11.86 0.37 -12.13
C LYS A 290 -10.60 -0.35 -12.54
N GLN A 291 -10.62 -1.66 -12.43
CA GLN A 291 -9.52 -2.50 -12.90
C GLN A 291 -10.04 -3.69 -13.66
N TRP A 292 -9.28 -4.13 -14.64
CA TRP A 292 -9.49 -5.39 -15.31
C TRP A 292 -8.16 -6.00 -15.71
N GLY A 293 -8.14 -7.30 -15.81
CA GLY A 293 -6.97 -8.03 -16.24
C GLY A 293 -7.32 -9.30 -16.97
N THR A 294 -6.36 -9.77 -17.75
CA THR A 294 -6.40 -11.09 -18.38
C THR A 294 -5.04 -11.74 -18.20
N SER A 295 -5.05 -13.06 -18.00
CA SER A 295 -3.82 -13.84 -18.00
C SER A 295 -4.01 -15.19 -18.67
N ALA A 296 -2.89 -15.75 -19.18
CA ALA A 296 -2.79 -17.07 -19.73
C ALA A 296 -1.60 -17.80 -19.10
N GLU A 297 -1.86 -18.93 -18.44
CA GLU A 297 -0.84 -19.85 -17.95
C GLU A 297 -0.84 -21.09 -18.86
N LEU A 298 0.33 -21.45 -19.38
CA LEU A 298 0.61 -22.71 -20.05
C LEU A 298 1.61 -23.49 -19.21
N LYS A 299 1.30 -24.75 -18.91
CA LYS A 299 2.25 -25.73 -18.38
C LYS A 299 2.36 -26.88 -19.35
N TRP A 300 3.58 -27.26 -19.66
CA TRP A 300 3.88 -28.36 -20.58
C TRP A 300 4.98 -29.22 -20.03
N ASP A 301 4.66 -30.48 -19.77
CA ASP A 301 5.63 -31.51 -19.40
C ASP A 301 6.28 -32.05 -20.68
N LEU A 302 7.60 -31.89 -20.78
CA LEU A 302 8.39 -32.29 -21.93
C LEU A 302 9.06 -33.67 -21.70
N GLY A 303 8.66 -34.39 -20.64
CA GLY A 303 9.19 -35.70 -20.28
C GLY A 303 10.52 -35.70 -19.50
N GLY A 304 11.25 -34.62 -19.47
CA GLY A 304 12.48 -34.44 -18.68
C GLY A 304 12.62 -33.05 -18.10
N ALA A 305 11.72 -32.16 -18.52
CA ALA A 305 11.61 -30.81 -17.99
C ALA A 305 10.17 -30.30 -18.13
N LYS A 306 9.76 -29.41 -17.26
CA LYS A 306 8.46 -28.76 -17.28
C LYS A 306 8.62 -27.30 -17.72
N LEU A 307 7.97 -26.93 -18.82
CA LEU A 307 7.86 -25.54 -19.27
C LEU A 307 6.65 -24.89 -18.62
N THR A 308 6.82 -23.70 -18.09
CA THR A 308 5.71 -22.85 -17.63
C THR A 308 5.84 -21.46 -18.28
N SER A 309 4.74 -21.00 -18.87
CA SER A 309 4.62 -19.66 -19.43
C SER A 309 3.44 -18.94 -18.79
N VAL A 310 3.66 -17.71 -18.28
CA VAL A 310 2.59 -16.86 -17.72
C VAL A 310 2.64 -15.52 -18.45
N THR A 311 1.58 -15.20 -19.18
CA THR A 311 1.40 -13.91 -19.88
C THR A 311 0.25 -13.17 -19.25
N ALA A 312 0.41 -11.90 -18.92
CA ALA A 312 -0.69 -11.12 -18.37
C ALA A 312 -0.70 -9.68 -18.88
N TYR A 313 -1.91 -9.13 -18.97
CA TYR A 313 -2.15 -7.72 -19.20
C TYR A 313 -3.17 -7.20 -18.18
N ARG A 314 -2.84 -6.08 -17.53
CA ARG A 314 -3.71 -5.44 -16.55
C ARG A 314 -3.88 -3.96 -16.84
N LYS A 315 -5.07 -3.45 -16.55
CA LYS A 315 -5.36 -2.02 -16.57
C LYS A 315 -6.03 -1.61 -15.28
N PHE A 316 -5.55 -0.52 -14.71
CA PHE A 316 -6.10 0.10 -13.51
C PHE A 316 -6.34 1.59 -13.79
N ASP A 317 -7.54 2.07 -13.48
CA ASP A 317 -7.92 3.47 -13.53
C ASP A 317 -8.50 3.87 -12.17
N SER A 318 -7.97 4.90 -11.53
CA SER A 318 -8.51 5.45 -10.30
C SER A 318 -8.98 6.89 -10.47
N SER A 319 -9.87 7.29 -9.59
CA SER A 319 -10.29 8.68 -9.44
C SER A 319 -10.47 9.00 -7.97
N SER A 320 -9.96 10.13 -7.52
CA SER A 320 -10.13 10.57 -6.15
C SER A 320 -10.38 12.06 -6.06
N THR A 321 -11.18 12.47 -5.08
CA THR A 321 -11.38 13.86 -4.70
C THR A 321 -11.27 13.99 -3.19
N THR A 322 -10.38 14.85 -2.73
CA THR A 322 -10.09 15.06 -1.31
C THR A 322 -10.17 16.53 -0.99
N VAL A 323 -10.90 16.89 0.06
CA VAL A 323 -10.82 18.23 0.66
C VAL A 323 -9.52 18.34 1.43
N GLY A 324 -8.61 19.19 0.95
CA GLY A 324 -7.22 19.16 1.39
C GLY A 324 -6.96 19.58 2.84
N GLY A 325 -7.95 20.12 3.53
CA GLY A 325 -7.78 20.58 4.91
C GLY A 325 -8.23 19.58 5.98
N PHE A 326 -8.94 18.52 5.64
CA PHE A 326 -9.65 17.65 6.59
C PHE A 326 -10.53 18.42 7.59
N THR A 327 -11.08 19.55 7.13
CA THR A 327 -11.89 20.47 7.91
C THR A 327 -13.20 20.75 7.21
N ALA A 328 -14.20 21.28 7.93
CA ALA A 328 -15.45 21.73 7.35
C ALA A 328 -15.30 22.91 6.38
N ASN A 329 -14.17 23.57 6.40
CA ASN A 329 -13.92 24.76 5.58
C ASN A 329 -13.56 24.41 4.14
N ASP A 330 -14.13 25.17 3.23
CA ASP A 330 -13.94 25.02 1.80
C ASP A 330 -12.64 25.70 1.34
N THR A 331 -11.49 25.11 1.73
CA THR A 331 -10.16 25.70 1.46
C THR A 331 -9.64 25.35 0.08
N TYR A 332 -9.42 24.08 -0.18
CA TYR A 332 -8.98 23.58 -1.49
C TYR A 332 -9.32 22.11 -1.66
N THR A 333 -9.46 21.68 -2.89
CA THR A 333 -9.72 20.31 -3.26
C THR A 333 -8.57 19.80 -4.12
N VAL A 334 -8.06 18.61 -3.79
CA VAL A 334 -7.12 17.86 -4.62
C VAL A 334 -7.88 16.68 -5.20
N GLY A 335 -7.83 16.54 -6.50
CA GLY A 335 -8.48 15.42 -7.16
C GLY A 335 -9.16 15.81 -8.47
N ASN A 336 -10.20 15.09 -8.82
CA ASN A 336 -10.88 15.14 -10.10
C ASN A 336 -11.78 16.33 -10.38
N GLY A 337 -11.68 17.39 -9.59
CA GLY A 337 -12.57 18.53 -9.72
C GLY A 337 -13.93 18.30 -9.06
N ALA A 338 -14.67 19.37 -8.83
CA ALA A 338 -15.98 19.33 -8.18
C ALA A 338 -16.94 18.37 -8.90
N PRO A 339 -17.76 17.63 -8.16
CA PRO A 339 -18.62 16.56 -8.71
C PRO A 339 -19.66 17.01 -9.73
N THR A 340 -19.87 18.29 -9.96
CA THR A 340 -21.16 18.70 -10.50
C THR A 340 -21.17 19.51 -11.78
N SER A 341 -20.08 19.99 -12.37
CA SER A 341 -20.27 20.76 -13.60
C SER A 341 -19.03 21.22 -14.37
N ARG A 342 -18.15 20.33 -14.79
CA ARG A 342 -17.10 20.81 -15.73
C ARG A 342 -16.91 19.87 -16.91
N VAL A 343 -17.53 20.26 -18.00
CA VAL A 343 -17.24 19.78 -19.35
C VAL A 343 -15.82 20.26 -19.70
N GLY A 344 -14.88 19.34 -19.88
CA GLY A 344 -13.55 19.63 -20.42
C GLY A 344 -12.35 19.54 -19.49
N ILE A 345 -12.51 19.15 -18.20
CA ILE A 345 -11.37 18.93 -17.30
C ILE A 345 -10.91 17.49 -17.43
N LEU A 346 -9.59 17.32 -17.54
CA LEU A 346 -8.97 16.00 -17.55
C LEU A 346 -9.29 15.25 -16.26
N PRO A 347 -9.72 13.98 -16.33
CA PRO A 347 -9.97 13.20 -15.13
C PRO A 347 -8.65 13.07 -14.36
N SER A 348 -8.59 13.56 -13.09
CA SER A 348 -7.47 13.27 -12.23
C SER A 348 -7.57 11.85 -11.72
N GLY A 349 -6.44 11.25 -11.46
CA GLY A 349 -6.30 9.88 -11.00
C GLY A 349 -5.12 9.20 -11.65
N ASP A 350 -4.95 7.96 -11.28
CA ASP A 350 -3.90 7.13 -11.84
C ASP A 350 -4.46 6.22 -12.91
N HIS A 351 -3.76 6.18 -14.02
CA HIS A 351 -4.00 5.25 -15.10
C HIS A 351 -2.76 4.39 -15.29
N ILE A 352 -2.85 3.13 -14.90
CA ILE A 352 -1.72 2.19 -14.95
C ILE A 352 -2.09 1.07 -15.92
N LYS A 353 -1.16 0.77 -16.85
CA LYS A 353 -1.23 -0.37 -17.75
C LYS A 353 0.02 -1.18 -17.60
N THR A 354 -0.13 -2.48 -17.33
CA THR A 354 0.99 -3.38 -17.09
C THR A 354 0.86 -4.59 -17.98
N PHE A 355 1.93 -4.92 -18.69
CA PHE A 355 2.10 -6.19 -19.40
C PHE A 355 3.24 -6.96 -18.74
N THR A 356 3.05 -8.26 -18.51
CA THR A 356 4.09 -9.14 -17.98
C THR A 356 4.15 -10.45 -18.75
N GLN A 357 5.36 -10.97 -18.93
CA GLN A 357 5.63 -12.28 -19.50
C GLN A 357 6.69 -12.98 -18.65
N GLU A 358 6.37 -14.16 -18.17
CA GLU A 358 7.31 -15.08 -17.55
C GLU A 358 7.40 -16.36 -18.35
N LEU A 359 8.62 -16.84 -18.52
CA LEU A 359 8.91 -18.14 -19.12
C LEU A 359 9.92 -18.85 -18.23
N ARG A 360 9.63 -20.06 -17.79
CA ARG A 360 10.54 -20.86 -16.97
C ARG A 360 10.53 -22.32 -17.38
N LEU A 361 11.70 -22.92 -17.27
CA LEU A 361 11.94 -24.32 -17.48
C LEU A 361 12.53 -24.91 -16.19
N GLN A 362 12.00 -26.04 -15.74
CA GLN A 362 12.46 -26.71 -14.52
C GLN A 362 12.47 -28.21 -14.68
N GLY A 363 13.36 -28.89 -13.97
CA GLY A 363 13.48 -30.33 -14.05
C GLY A 363 14.43 -30.88 -13.00
N THR A 364 14.67 -32.19 -13.04
CA THR A 364 15.64 -32.85 -12.19
C THR A 364 16.86 -33.32 -12.98
N ALA A 365 18.00 -33.48 -12.31
CA ALA A 365 19.25 -33.94 -12.88
C ALA A 365 20.07 -34.71 -11.83
N ILE A 366 21.07 -35.48 -12.29
CA ILE A 366 22.03 -36.19 -11.44
C ILE A 366 21.29 -37.15 -10.48
N ASN A 367 20.49 -38.08 -11.03
CA ASN A 367 19.66 -39.02 -10.28
C ASN A 367 18.78 -38.33 -9.23
N ASP A 368 18.04 -37.32 -9.66
CA ASP A 368 17.13 -36.51 -8.84
C ASP A 368 17.75 -35.76 -7.64
N ARG A 369 19.11 -35.63 -7.65
CA ARG A 369 19.81 -34.84 -6.60
C ARG A 369 19.88 -33.34 -6.86
N VAL A 370 19.59 -32.92 -8.08
CA VAL A 370 19.56 -31.50 -8.45
C VAL A 370 18.21 -31.17 -9.05
N ASP A 371 17.41 -30.39 -8.32
CA ASP A 371 16.20 -29.74 -8.85
C ASP A 371 16.60 -28.38 -9.42
N TRP A 372 16.63 -28.27 -10.73
CA TRP A 372 17.02 -27.02 -11.39
C TRP A 372 15.81 -26.24 -11.92
N LEU A 373 15.95 -24.94 -11.94
CA LEU A 373 14.99 -24.01 -12.54
C LEU A 373 15.77 -22.87 -13.19
N ILE A 374 15.43 -22.54 -14.42
CA ILE A 374 15.90 -21.35 -15.14
C ILE A 374 14.70 -20.63 -15.73
N GLY A 375 14.71 -19.30 -15.73
CA GLY A 375 13.61 -18.52 -16.29
C GLY A 375 14.01 -17.14 -16.75
N GLY A 376 13.10 -16.54 -17.50
CA GLY A 376 13.14 -15.16 -17.95
C GLY A 376 11.84 -14.45 -17.63
N PHE A 377 11.92 -13.17 -17.31
CA PHE A 377 10.77 -12.32 -17.03
C PHE A 377 10.91 -10.98 -17.76
N TYR A 378 9.81 -10.49 -18.28
CA TYR A 378 9.70 -9.17 -18.89
C TYR A 378 8.47 -8.44 -18.36
N SER A 379 8.60 -7.15 -18.08
CA SER A 379 7.47 -6.29 -17.75
C SER A 379 7.57 -4.95 -18.47
N SER A 380 6.40 -4.42 -18.84
CA SER A 380 6.24 -3.05 -19.34
C SER A 380 5.08 -2.40 -18.60
N GLU A 381 5.35 -1.29 -17.93
CA GLU A 381 4.34 -0.54 -17.19
C GLU A 381 4.28 0.90 -17.70
N LYS A 382 3.06 1.39 -17.93
CA LYS A 382 2.80 2.78 -18.28
C LYS A 382 1.91 3.41 -17.23
N ILE A 383 2.39 4.48 -16.62
CA ILE A 383 1.68 5.28 -15.64
C ILE A 383 1.36 6.64 -16.25
N ARG A 384 0.13 7.08 -16.08
CA ARG A 384 -0.27 8.46 -16.20
C ARG A 384 -0.97 8.84 -14.91
N ALA A 385 -0.42 9.80 -14.18
CA ALA A 385 -1.03 10.37 -13.01
C ALA A 385 -1.42 11.82 -13.30
N ASP A 386 -2.72 12.11 -13.24
CA ASP A 386 -3.26 13.46 -13.40
C ASP A 386 -3.77 13.95 -12.03
N GLN A 387 -3.36 15.15 -11.64
CA GLN A 387 -3.78 15.76 -10.39
C GLN A 387 -4.24 17.19 -10.66
N THR A 388 -5.49 17.48 -10.32
CA THR A 388 -6.04 18.84 -10.36
C THR A 388 -6.15 19.38 -8.95
N MET A 389 -5.65 20.59 -8.73
CA MET A 389 -5.86 21.33 -7.53
C MET A 389 -6.81 22.50 -7.79
N THR A 390 -7.87 22.58 -7.00
CA THR A 390 -8.86 23.64 -7.05
C THR A 390 -8.82 24.41 -5.75
N LEU A 391 -8.66 25.72 -5.82
CA LEU A 391 -8.81 26.60 -4.67
C LEU A 391 -10.29 26.94 -4.49
N ASN A 392 -10.74 26.85 -3.25
CA ASN A 392 -12.12 27.07 -2.88
C ASN A 392 -12.26 28.40 -2.12
N ALA A 393 -13.49 28.77 -1.71
CA ALA A 393 -13.80 30.10 -1.18
C ALA A 393 -12.98 30.49 0.07
N ASP A 394 -12.62 29.52 0.90
CA ASP A 394 -11.91 29.78 2.16
C ASP A 394 -10.38 29.73 2.04
N PHE A 395 -9.84 29.43 0.85
CA PHE A 395 -8.37 29.34 0.66
C PHE A 395 -7.65 30.63 1.03
N GLN A 396 -8.17 31.78 0.64
CA GLN A 396 -7.55 33.07 0.95
C GLN A 396 -7.42 33.30 2.45
N LYS A 397 -8.48 32.93 3.19
CA LYS A 397 -8.49 33.06 4.65
C LYS A 397 -7.42 32.16 5.29
N THR A 398 -7.30 30.94 4.81
CA THR A 398 -6.39 29.94 5.36
C THR A 398 -4.95 30.11 4.90
N GLY A 399 -4.71 30.29 3.61
CA GLY A 399 -3.37 30.40 3.04
C GLY A 399 -2.64 31.68 3.44
N SER A 400 -3.35 32.79 3.49
CA SER A 400 -2.79 34.09 3.93
C SER A 400 -2.45 34.08 5.43
N ALA A 401 -3.32 33.48 6.25
CA ALA A 401 -3.09 33.31 7.68
C ALA A 401 -1.80 32.53 7.96
N PHE A 402 -1.58 31.49 7.24
CA PHE A 402 -0.52 30.53 7.47
C PHE A 402 0.90 31.09 7.24
N ASN A 403 1.11 31.84 6.16
CA ASN A 403 2.45 32.30 5.79
C ASN A 403 2.90 33.56 6.49
N PHE A 404 2.00 34.48 6.75
CA PHE A 404 2.35 35.78 7.31
C PHE A 404 2.48 35.77 8.83
N ALA A 405 1.63 35.05 9.53
CA ALA A 405 1.67 35.02 10.96
C ALA A 405 2.85 34.23 11.55
N ASN A 406 3.37 33.25 10.83
CA ASN A 406 4.56 32.50 11.26
C ASN A 406 5.84 33.31 11.24
N ALA A 407 5.93 34.36 10.40
CA ALA A 407 7.18 35.06 10.17
C ALA A 407 7.24 36.49 10.80
N ALA A 408 6.12 37.16 11.05
CA ALA A 408 6.15 38.58 11.44
C ALA A 408 5.12 39.01 12.46
N GLY A 409 4.22 38.17 12.95
CA GLY A 409 3.14 38.61 13.86
C GLY A 409 2.14 39.58 13.23
N VAL A 410 2.06 39.65 11.91
CA VAL A 410 1.22 40.59 11.16
C VAL A 410 -0.11 39.91 10.81
N ASN A 411 -1.21 40.66 10.95
CA ASN A 411 -2.54 40.19 10.59
C ASN A 411 -2.65 39.94 9.06
N PRO A 412 -2.82 38.69 8.63
CA PRO A 412 -2.82 38.33 7.21
C PRO A 412 -4.01 38.90 6.43
N LEU A 413 -5.15 39.08 7.06
CA LEU A 413 -6.33 39.71 6.46
C LEU A 413 -6.05 41.15 5.99
N LEU A 414 -5.30 41.93 6.80
CA LEU A 414 -4.88 43.27 6.43
C LEU A 414 -3.95 43.27 5.22
N THR A 415 -3.11 42.27 5.12
CA THR A 415 -2.13 42.14 4.02
C THR A 415 -2.82 41.72 2.70
N MET A 416 -3.79 40.83 2.76
CA MET A 416 -4.59 40.44 1.57
C MET A 416 -5.51 41.57 1.11
N THR A 417 -6.05 42.37 2.04
CA THR A 417 -6.80 43.59 1.74
C THR A 417 -5.91 44.63 1.06
N ALA A 418 -4.67 44.77 1.48
CA ALA A 418 -3.67 45.67 0.86
C ALA A 418 -3.34 45.23 -0.58
N PHE A 419 -3.24 43.90 -0.84
CA PHE A 419 -3.08 43.35 -2.22
C PHE A 419 -4.31 43.60 -3.08
N GLY A 420 -5.53 43.41 -2.55
CA GLY A 420 -6.77 43.74 -3.22
C GLY A 420 -6.88 45.23 -3.57
N ASN A 421 -6.44 46.11 -2.67
CA ASN A 421 -6.40 47.53 -2.89
C ASN A 421 -5.37 48.00 -3.95
N ALA A 422 -4.37 47.14 -4.26
CA ALA A 422 -3.43 47.34 -5.36
C ALA A 422 -4.02 46.98 -6.75
N GLY A 423 -5.32 46.73 -6.84
CA GLY A 423 -6.01 46.43 -8.10
C GLY A 423 -5.79 45.01 -8.65
N VAL A 424 -5.25 44.11 -7.84
CA VAL A 424 -5.11 42.70 -8.24
C VAL A 424 -6.31 41.91 -7.72
N PRO A 425 -7.13 41.32 -8.59
CA PRO A 425 -8.27 40.53 -8.15
C PRO A 425 -7.75 39.27 -7.47
N VAL A 426 -7.90 39.19 -6.16
CA VAL A 426 -7.53 38.01 -5.33
C VAL A 426 -8.75 37.08 -5.24
N ASN A 427 -9.31 36.73 -6.37
CA ASN A 427 -10.42 35.78 -6.41
C ASN A 427 -9.83 34.38 -6.65
N ALA A 428 -9.66 33.64 -5.57
CA ALA A 428 -8.98 32.37 -5.57
C ALA A 428 -9.87 31.17 -5.97
N ASN A 429 -11.13 31.42 -6.36
CA ASN A 429 -12.02 30.34 -6.74
C ASN A 429 -11.68 29.79 -8.13
N GLY A 430 -11.41 28.48 -8.23
CA GLY A 430 -11.22 27.79 -9.49
C GLY A 430 -9.98 26.90 -9.53
N ASN A 431 -9.73 26.31 -10.70
CA ASN A 431 -8.56 25.47 -10.92
C ASN A 431 -7.28 26.27 -10.74
N TYR A 432 -6.43 25.75 -9.87
CA TYR A 432 -5.16 26.37 -9.52
C TYR A 432 -4.00 25.77 -10.30
N ALA A 433 -3.93 24.46 -10.34
CA ALA A 433 -2.92 23.72 -11.08
C ALA A 433 -3.48 22.41 -11.62
N GLU A 434 -3.05 22.04 -12.80
CA GLU A 434 -3.27 20.74 -13.41
C GLU A 434 -1.91 20.10 -13.65
N ASN A 435 -1.58 19.07 -12.88
CA ASN A 435 -0.31 18.38 -12.91
C ASN A 435 -0.49 17.06 -13.66
N ARG A 436 0.39 16.81 -14.62
CA ARG A 436 0.43 15.53 -15.34
C ARG A 436 1.81 14.91 -15.22
N PHE A 437 1.84 13.70 -14.71
CA PHE A 437 3.00 12.83 -14.69
C PHE A 437 2.80 11.68 -15.66
N LEU A 438 3.83 11.37 -16.41
CA LEU A 438 3.90 10.19 -17.27
C LEU A 438 5.14 9.39 -16.88
N GLN A 439 5.02 8.07 -16.83
CA GLN A 439 6.16 7.18 -16.67
C GLN A 439 5.97 5.95 -17.55
N ASP A 440 7.00 5.60 -18.30
CA ASP A 440 7.11 4.35 -19.07
C ASP A 440 8.27 3.55 -18.49
N ALA A 441 7.96 2.42 -17.85
CA ALA A 441 8.93 1.57 -17.19
C ALA A 441 9.02 0.23 -17.93
N LYS A 442 10.24 -0.22 -18.22
CA LYS A 442 10.53 -1.52 -18.81
C LYS A 442 11.56 -2.24 -17.96
N SER A 443 11.32 -3.52 -17.69
CA SER A 443 12.27 -4.34 -16.97
C SER A 443 12.32 -5.72 -17.58
N TRP A 444 13.52 -6.28 -17.67
CA TRP A 444 13.71 -7.68 -18.01
C TRP A 444 14.68 -8.33 -17.03
N SER A 445 14.58 -9.63 -16.90
CA SER A 445 15.48 -10.38 -16.02
C SER A 445 15.63 -11.83 -16.45
N VAL A 446 16.75 -12.41 -16.09
CA VAL A 446 17.01 -13.85 -16.17
C VAL A 446 17.32 -14.37 -14.79
N PHE A 447 16.86 -15.58 -14.46
CA PHE A 447 17.02 -16.13 -13.13
C PHE A 447 17.19 -17.63 -13.15
N THR A 448 17.82 -18.15 -12.08
CA THR A 448 17.95 -19.57 -11.81
C THR A 448 17.72 -19.84 -10.33
N HIS A 449 17.19 -21.03 -10.00
CA HIS A 449 16.98 -21.45 -8.62
C HIS A 449 17.09 -22.98 -8.54
N ASN A 450 18.13 -23.44 -7.87
CA ASN A 450 18.51 -24.84 -7.86
C ASN A 450 18.55 -25.37 -6.44
N VAL A 451 17.98 -26.54 -6.21
CA VAL A 451 18.08 -27.27 -4.95
C VAL A 451 19.00 -28.47 -5.17
N ILE A 452 20.07 -28.53 -4.41
CA ILE A 452 21.10 -29.55 -4.49
C ILE A 452 21.01 -30.44 -3.24
N SER A 453 20.56 -31.67 -3.38
CA SER A 453 20.47 -32.63 -2.30
C SER A 453 21.77 -33.45 -2.22
N PHE A 454 22.65 -33.05 -1.28
CA PHE A 454 23.93 -33.79 -1.04
C PHE A 454 23.67 -35.18 -0.46
N THR A 455 22.67 -35.24 0.42
CA THR A 455 22.13 -36.47 1.01
C THR A 455 20.64 -36.32 1.16
N ASP A 456 19.95 -37.38 1.57
CA ASP A 456 18.51 -37.31 1.88
C ASP A 456 18.16 -36.35 3.04
N LYS A 457 19.20 -35.91 3.81
CA LYS A 457 19.05 -35.02 4.97
C LYS A 457 19.64 -33.63 4.75
N LEU A 458 20.56 -33.46 3.81
CA LEU A 458 21.28 -32.21 3.62
C LEU A 458 21.06 -31.66 2.23
N SER A 459 20.45 -30.49 2.14
CA SER A 459 20.21 -29.78 0.89
C SER A 459 20.77 -28.35 0.91
N LEU A 460 21.16 -27.86 -0.25
CA LEU A 460 21.58 -26.48 -0.47
C LEU A 460 20.74 -25.89 -1.61
N THR A 461 20.05 -24.82 -1.33
CA THR A 461 19.33 -24.04 -2.34
C THR A 461 20.17 -22.85 -2.75
N LEU A 462 20.41 -22.71 -4.05
CA LEU A 462 21.11 -21.57 -4.64
C LEU A 462 20.24 -20.90 -5.69
N GLY A 463 20.02 -19.61 -5.54
CA GLY A 463 19.27 -18.81 -6.52
C GLY A 463 20.04 -17.54 -6.89
N ALA A 464 19.90 -17.12 -8.15
CA ALA A 464 20.42 -15.85 -8.64
C ALA A 464 19.49 -15.29 -9.70
N ARG A 465 19.35 -13.96 -9.75
CA ARG A 465 18.60 -13.23 -10.79
C ARG A 465 19.32 -11.94 -11.14
N TYR A 466 19.53 -11.71 -12.40
CA TYR A 466 19.93 -10.42 -12.93
C TYR A 466 18.70 -9.67 -13.42
N VAL A 467 18.57 -8.42 -13.02
CA VAL A 467 17.48 -7.52 -13.42
C VAL A 467 18.07 -6.28 -14.06
N ASP A 468 17.49 -5.84 -15.16
CA ASP A 468 17.78 -4.57 -15.83
C ASP A 468 16.48 -3.80 -16.00
N GLU A 469 16.48 -2.53 -15.62
CA GLU A 469 15.31 -1.68 -15.63
C GLU A 469 15.61 -0.28 -16.19
N THR A 470 14.68 0.23 -16.97
CA THR A 470 14.67 1.61 -17.46
C THR A 470 13.32 2.23 -17.18
N LYS A 471 13.31 3.45 -16.63
CA LYS A 471 12.11 4.27 -16.41
C LYS A 471 12.31 5.63 -17.08
N ASP A 472 11.45 5.95 -18.04
CA ASP A 472 11.35 7.28 -18.65
C ASP A 472 10.17 8.02 -18.01
N ALA A 473 10.43 9.13 -17.34
CA ALA A 473 9.38 9.89 -16.68
C ALA A 473 9.39 11.37 -17.10
N SER A 474 8.22 11.96 -17.08
CA SER A 474 8.05 13.38 -17.35
C SER A 474 6.93 13.98 -16.50
N PHE A 475 7.09 15.24 -16.19
CA PHE A 475 6.11 16.07 -15.51
C PHE A 475 5.81 17.30 -16.36
N ASN A 476 4.53 17.63 -16.47
CA ASN A 476 4.08 18.86 -17.08
C ASN A 476 2.96 19.46 -16.23
N GLN A 477 3.19 20.65 -15.73
CA GLN A 477 2.15 21.46 -15.10
C GLN A 477 1.44 22.28 -16.16
N LEU A 478 0.19 21.90 -16.45
CA LEU A 478 -0.65 22.61 -17.39
C LEU A 478 -1.17 23.91 -16.77
N ALA A 479 -1.38 24.92 -17.58
CA ALA A 479 -1.96 26.17 -17.13
C ALA A 479 -3.41 25.95 -16.68
N GLY A 480 -3.72 26.31 -15.44
CA GLY A 480 -5.09 26.33 -14.95
C GLY A 480 -5.93 27.31 -15.77
N THR A 481 -7.04 26.86 -16.32
CA THR A 481 -7.88 27.63 -17.26
C THR A 481 -8.58 28.82 -16.62
N THR A 482 -8.67 28.89 -15.28
CA THR A 482 -9.41 29.92 -14.55
C THR A 482 -8.54 31.04 -13.98
N GLY A 483 -7.23 30.95 -14.12
CA GLY A 483 -6.31 32.02 -13.69
C GLY A 483 -6.19 32.24 -12.19
N ALA A 484 -6.83 31.45 -11.31
CA ALA A 484 -6.78 31.66 -9.86
C ALA A 484 -5.35 31.57 -9.30
N GLY A 485 -4.59 30.54 -9.71
CA GLY A 485 -3.19 30.39 -9.34
C GLY A 485 -2.31 31.50 -9.94
N ALA A 486 -2.58 31.84 -11.20
CA ALA A 486 -1.92 32.94 -11.86
C ALA A 486 -2.14 34.27 -11.09
N SER A 487 -3.37 34.53 -10.69
CA SER A 487 -3.75 35.75 -9.96
C SER A 487 -3.09 35.80 -8.57
N ALA A 488 -3.06 34.71 -7.82
CA ALA A 488 -2.41 34.64 -6.51
C ALA A 488 -0.87 34.80 -6.63
N CYS A 489 -0.26 34.16 -7.59
CA CYS A 489 1.17 34.33 -7.88
C CYS A 489 1.48 35.77 -8.33
N GLN A 490 0.69 36.34 -9.24
CA GLN A 490 0.84 37.72 -9.71
C GLN A 490 0.72 38.72 -8.57
N ALA A 491 -0.29 38.55 -7.67
CA ALA A 491 -0.46 39.37 -6.49
C ALA A 491 0.78 39.32 -5.57
N SER A 492 1.34 38.15 -5.38
CA SER A 492 2.54 37.97 -4.56
C SER A 492 3.77 38.66 -5.16
N VAL A 493 3.97 38.49 -6.48
CA VAL A 493 5.07 39.17 -7.19
C VAL A 493 4.90 40.68 -7.18
N ASN A 494 3.69 41.17 -7.39
CA ASN A 494 3.40 42.60 -7.32
C ASN A 494 3.70 43.19 -5.91
N GLY A 495 3.27 42.48 -4.86
CA GLY A 495 3.55 42.89 -3.48
C GLY A 495 5.04 42.91 -3.15
N VAL A 496 5.85 42.01 -3.74
CA VAL A 496 7.32 42.03 -3.62
C VAL A 496 7.92 43.22 -4.39
N LEU A 497 7.50 43.47 -5.63
CA LEU A 497 8.01 44.52 -6.48
C LEU A 497 7.65 45.93 -5.97
N THR A 498 6.48 46.07 -5.39
CA THR A 498 6.05 47.36 -4.79
C THR A 498 6.66 47.62 -3.41
N GLY A 499 7.37 46.68 -2.84
CA GLY A 499 7.91 46.79 -1.48
C GLY A 499 6.86 46.59 -0.39
N ALA A 500 5.61 46.28 -0.73
CA ALA A 500 4.54 46.02 0.23
C ALA A 500 4.78 44.79 1.09
N VAL A 501 5.59 43.81 0.60
CA VAL A 501 5.95 42.59 1.31
C VAL A 501 7.31 42.78 1.99
N PRO A 502 7.42 42.63 3.32
CA PRO A 502 8.69 42.66 4.03
C PRO A 502 9.68 41.63 3.50
N SER A 503 10.94 41.95 3.44
CA SER A 503 12.00 41.13 2.83
C SER A 503 12.06 39.70 3.37
N ALA A 504 11.85 39.52 4.67
CA ALA A 504 11.85 38.23 5.33
C ALA A 504 10.69 37.27 4.88
N LEU A 505 9.62 37.81 4.29
CA LEU A 505 8.41 37.09 3.92
C LEU A 505 8.34 36.78 2.42
N ARG A 506 9.18 37.43 1.60
CA ARG A 506 9.11 37.37 0.13
C ARG A 506 9.28 35.96 -0.39
N ALA A 507 10.29 35.22 0.07
CA ALA A 507 10.55 33.87 -0.37
C ALA A 507 9.41 32.91 -0.02
N GLY A 508 8.88 33.02 1.21
CA GLY A 508 7.77 32.19 1.65
C GLY A 508 6.46 32.45 0.90
N LEU A 509 6.13 33.73 0.67
CA LEU A 509 4.93 34.13 -0.05
C LEU A 509 4.96 33.68 -1.51
N ILE A 510 6.06 33.92 -2.20
CA ILE A 510 6.19 33.46 -3.60
C ILE A 510 6.30 31.95 -3.65
N GLY A 511 7.02 31.33 -2.71
CA GLY A 511 7.08 29.89 -2.60
C GLY A 511 5.68 29.27 -2.50
N LEU A 512 4.81 29.79 -1.64
CA LEU A 512 3.45 29.27 -1.50
C LEU A 512 2.57 29.53 -2.73
N ASN A 513 2.56 30.77 -3.22
CA ASN A 513 1.59 31.18 -4.24
C ASN A 513 2.07 30.93 -5.67
N CYS A 514 3.37 30.81 -5.88
CA CYS A 514 3.92 30.56 -7.22
C CYS A 514 4.52 29.17 -7.40
N PHE A 515 4.90 28.46 -6.32
CA PHE A 515 5.72 27.26 -6.48
C PHE A 515 5.19 25.91 -6.01
N PRO A 516 4.25 25.73 -5.11
CA PRO A 516 3.63 24.42 -5.03
C PRO A 516 2.62 24.19 -6.16
N PHE A 517 2.02 25.26 -6.64
CA PHE A 517 0.81 25.19 -7.46
C PHE A 517 0.83 26.07 -8.71
N ALA A 518 1.89 26.86 -8.94
CA ALA A 518 1.92 27.81 -10.03
C ALA A 518 2.06 27.13 -11.39
N THR A 519 1.24 27.56 -12.30
CA THR A 519 1.34 27.30 -13.72
C THR A 519 2.37 28.19 -14.40
N SER A 520 2.75 27.89 -15.63
CA SER A 520 3.51 28.82 -16.48
C SER A 520 2.69 30.09 -16.70
N VAL A 521 2.98 31.15 -15.96
CA VAL A 521 2.29 32.41 -16.08
C VAL A 521 3.25 33.46 -16.59
N ALA A 522 2.83 34.17 -17.66
CA ALA A 522 3.46 35.43 -18.01
C ALA A 522 3.02 36.47 -16.97
N LEU A 523 3.86 36.73 -15.97
CA LEU A 523 3.58 37.78 -15.00
C LEU A 523 3.97 39.12 -15.61
N THR A 524 3.05 40.09 -15.60
CA THR A 524 3.32 41.48 -15.99
C THR A 524 3.67 42.27 -14.75
N ALA A 525 4.83 42.90 -14.73
CA ALA A 525 5.21 43.79 -13.66
C ALA A 525 4.26 45.00 -13.61
N PRO A 526 3.90 45.53 -12.42
CA PRO A 526 3.10 46.75 -12.31
C PRO A 526 3.89 47.95 -12.90
N THR A 527 3.25 48.77 -13.70
CA THR A 527 3.80 49.93 -14.38
C THR A 527 4.12 51.12 -13.45
N ALA A 528 3.94 50.95 -12.11
CA ALA A 528 3.90 52.04 -11.18
C ALA A 528 5.09 52.22 -10.25
N VAL A 529 6.24 51.62 -10.51
CA VAL A 529 7.47 51.96 -9.75
C VAL A 529 8.44 52.66 -10.71
N GLY A 530 8.53 53.94 -10.54
CA GLY A 530 9.28 54.92 -11.31
C GLY A 530 10.43 54.39 -12.19
N GLY A 531 10.17 54.35 -13.48
CA GLY A 531 11.17 54.06 -14.50
C GLY A 531 11.10 52.64 -15.10
N GLY A 532 10.15 52.33 -15.93
CA GLY A 532 10.32 51.43 -17.05
C GLY A 532 10.59 49.96 -16.75
N LEU A 533 9.92 49.30 -15.86
CA LEU A 533 9.87 47.84 -15.79
C LEU A 533 8.90 47.32 -16.83
N ALA A 534 9.36 47.17 -18.06
CA ALA A 534 8.65 46.49 -19.11
C ALA A 534 8.48 45.01 -18.67
N SER A 535 7.23 44.54 -18.62
CA SER A 535 6.77 43.16 -18.49
C SER A 535 7.86 42.12 -18.22
N ALA A 536 8.19 41.90 -16.93
CA ALA A 536 8.97 40.75 -16.56
C ALA A 536 8.08 39.51 -16.75
N LYS A 537 8.32 38.78 -17.81
CA LYS A 537 7.77 37.44 -18.01
C LYS A 537 8.58 36.51 -17.11
N LEU A 538 7.95 35.95 -16.09
CA LEU A 538 8.47 34.80 -15.41
C LEU A 538 7.98 33.57 -16.16
N PRO A 539 8.80 32.97 -17.05
CA PRO A 539 8.49 31.64 -17.53
C PRO A 539 8.75 30.69 -16.37
N LEU A 540 7.71 30.13 -15.84
CA LEU A 540 7.77 29.06 -14.85
C LEU A 540 7.04 27.81 -15.41
N PRO A 541 7.46 27.27 -16.58
CA PRO A 541 6.98 25.96 -16.98
C PRO A 541 7.61 24.97 -16.01
N ARG A 542 6.79 24.41 -15.11
CA ARG A 542 7.21 23.26 -14.33
C ARG A 542 7.12 22.06 -15.21
N VAL A 543 8.22 21.81 -15.88
CA VAL A 543 8.36 20.68 -16.82
C VAL A 543 9.71 20.04 -16.57
N TRP A 544 9.69 18.72 -16.40
CA TRP A 544 10.93 17.94 -16.45
C TRP A 544 10.69 16.66 -17.22
N ALA A 545 11.74 16.11 -17.78
CA ALA A 545 11.78 14.78 -18.38
C ALA A 545 13.14 14.17 -18.06
N GLN A 546 13.14 12.97 -17.54
CA GLN A 546 14.35 12.27 -17.09
C GLN A 546 14.23 10.77 -17.35
N GLU A 547 15.38 10.12 -17.49
CA GLU A 547 15.53 8.67 -17.57
C GLU A 547 16.25 8.17 -16.30
N PHE A 548 15.71 7.12 -15.70
CA PHE A 548 16.33 6.36 -14.62
C PHE A 548 16.68 4.98 -15.15
N LYS A 549 17.93 4.56 -14.96
CA LYS A 549 18.40 3.22 -15.31
C LYS A 549 19.07 2.58 -14.11
N ASP A 550 18.74 1.32 -13.88
CA ASP A 550 19.35 0.52 -12.83
C ASP A 550 19.46 -0.94 -13.24
N ASN A 551 20.45 -1.62 -12.69
CA ASN A 551 20.59 -3.06 -12.82
C ASN A 551 21.06 -3.64 -11.49
N GLU A 552 20.57 -4.83 -11.12
CA GLU A 552 20.91 -5.45 -9.86
C GLU A 552 20.94 -6.97 -9.99
N ILE A 553 21.79 -7.60 -9.19
CA ILE A 553 21.84 -9.05 -9.05
C ILE A 553 21.30 -9.42 -7.68
N THR A 554 20.16 -10.09 -7.64
CA THR A 554 19.63 -10.68 -6.42
C THR A 554 20.08 -12.14 -6.31
N TYR A 555 20.34 -12.58 -5.09
CA TYR A 555 20.77 -13.96 -4.87
C TYR A 555 20.34 -14.48 -3.51
N THR A 556 20.26 -15.81 -3.41
CA THR A 556 19.98 -16.53 -2.17
C THR A 556 20.82 -17.80 -2.07
N ALA A 557 21.24 -18.11 -0.85
CA ALA A 557 21.86 -19.37 -0.49
C ALA A 557 21.23 -19.86 0.81
N GLN A 558 20.62 -21.06 0.79
CA GLN A 558 19.91 -21.62 1.94
C GLN A 558 20.36 -23.07 2.15
N LEU A 559 20.83 -23.38 3.34
CA LEU A 559 21.20 -24.72 3.77
C LEU A 559 20.07 -25.31 4.60
N GLY A 560 19.56 -26.48 4.23
CA GLY A 560 18.55 -27.24 4.96
C GLY A 560 19.14 -28.54 5.49
N TYR A 561 18.91 -28.86 6.78
CA TYR A 561 19.27 -30.13 7.39
C TYR A 561 18.06 -30.79 8.03
N LYS A 562 17.52 -31.82 7.38
CA LYS A 562 16.39 -32.63 7.84
C LYS A 562 16.92 -33.74 8.76
N ALA A 563 16.91 -33.51 10.07
CA ALA A 563 17.44 -34.44 11.04
C ALA A 563 16.60 -35.75 11.05
N ASN A 564 15.28 -35.63 10.93
CA ASN A 564 14.31 -36.70 10.72
C ASN A 564 13.07 -36.12 9.99
N GLU A 565 12.01 -36.91 9.77
CA GLU A 565 10.78 -36.47 9.07
C GLU A 565 10.10 -35.28 9.74
N ASP A 566 10.24 -35.14 11.06
CA ASP A 566 9.58 -34.14 11.87
C ASP A 566 10.45 -32.94 12.21
N LEU A 567 11.73 -32.87 11.74
CA LEU A 567 12.65 -31.84 12.23
C LEU A 567 13.59 -31.34 11.15
N LEU A 568 13.40 -30.10 10.71
CA LEU A 568 14.24 -29.37 9.76
C LEU A 568 14.91 -28.19 10.45
N PHE A 569 16.24 -28.11 10.36
CA PHE A 569 17.03 -26.92 10.66
C PHE A 569 17.41 -26.25 9.35
N TYR A 570 17.42 -24.91 9.34
CA TYR A 570 17.90 -24.19 8.17
C TYR A 570 18.66 -22.92 8.53
N ALA A 571 19.54 -22.51 7.61
CA ALA A 571 20.23 -21.24 7.65
C ALA A 571 20.34 -20.67 6.24
N GLY A 572 20.11 -19.37 6.08
CA GLY A 572 20.11 -18.76 4.78
C GLY A 572 20.65 -17.33 4.78
N TYR A 573 21.18 -16.94 3.62
CA TYR A 573 21.51 -15.57 3.27
C TYR A 573 20.77 -15.20 1.99
N SER A 574 20.11 -14.02 2.00
CA SER A 574 19.37 -13.52 0.86
C SER A 574 19.68 -12.06 0.61
N HIS A 575 19.83 -11.70 -0.66
CA HIS A 575 19.96 -10.34 -1.14
C HIS A 575 18.79 -10.02 -2.07
N GLY A 576 18.13 -8.88 -1.83
CA GLY A 576 17.05 -8.38 -2.64
C GLY A 576 17.12 -6.87 -2.80
N PHE A 577 16.32 -6.32 -3.71
CA PHE A 577 16.25 -4.88 -3.90
C PHE A 577 14.83 -4.42 -4.21
N LYS A 578 14.62 -3.13 -4.02
CA LYS A 578 13.45 -2.40 -4.48
C LYS A 578 13.92 -1.30 -5.42
N SER A 579 13.31 -1.23 -6.57
CA SER A 579 13.69 -0.28 -7.61
C SER A 579 13.59 1.17 -7.17
N GLY A 580 14.54 1.99 -7.61
CA GLY A 580 14.47 3.44 -7.59
C GLY A 580 13.48 3.97 -8.63
N GLY A 581 13.41 5.27 -8.76
CA GLY A 581 12.51 5.90 -9.73
C GLY A 581 12.29 7.37 -9.49
N PHE A 582 11.08 7.85 -9.77
CA PHE A 582 10.76 9.26 -9.72
C PHE A 582 9.64 9.55 -8.72
N ASN A 583 9.80 10.66 -8.00
CA ASN A 583 8.76 11.22 -7.15
C ASN A 583 7.67 11.85 -8.04
N LEU A 584 6.58 11.11 -8.31
CA LEU A 584 5.45 11.59 -9.11
C LEU A 584 4.50 12.43 -8.24
N ASP A 585 5.04 13.45 -7.62
CA ASP A 585 4.35 14.44 -6.78
C ASP A 585 4.81 15.85 -7.19
N PRO A 586 3.97 16.89 -7.09
CA PRO A 586 4.36 18.27 -7.41
C PRO A 586 5.63 18.77 -6.70
N GLN A 587 6.01 18.16 -5.56
CA GLN A 587 7.27 18.43 -4.86
C GLN A 587 8.50 18.19 -5.75
N SER A 588 8.41 17.25 -6.68
CA SER A 588 9.50 16.97 -7.64
C SER A 588 9.87 18.16 -8.53
N ALA A 589 8.99 19.15 -8.62
CA ALA A 589 9.22 20.39 -9.35
C ALA A 589 9.52 21.59 -8.42
N THR A 590 10.01 21.35 -7.20
CA THR A 590 10.41 22.42 -6.27
C THR A 590 11.64 23.15 -6.78
N LEU A 591 11.59 24.48 -6.72
CA LEU A 591 12.72 25.33 -7.14
C LEU A 591 13.80 25.40 -6.05
N GLN A 592 15.02 25.04 -6.42
CA GLN A 592 16.19 25.17 -5.55
C GLN A 592 16.73 26.60 -5.47
N ASN A 593 16.50 27.41 -6.51
CA ASN A 593 17.05 28.75 -6.61
C ASN A 593 15.99 29.87 -6.51
N SER A 594 14.89 29.63 -5.79
CA SER A 594 13.83 30.63 -5.60
C SER A 594 14.33 31.97 -5.06
N ALA A 595 15.31 31.96 -4.13
CA ALA A 595 15.93 33.17 -3.60
C ALA A 595 16.67 33.98 -4.68
N ALA A 596 17.39 33.30 -5.59
CA ALA A 596 18.11 33.98 -6.70
C ALA A 596 17.13 34.57 -7.73
N ILE A 597 16.03 33.85 -8.02
CA ILE A 597 14.97 34.36 -8.89
C ILE A 597 14.36 35.63 -8.30
N LEU A 598 14.08 35.63 -7.00
CA LEU A 598 13.53 36.78 -6.30
C LEU A 598 14.49 37.97 -6.25
N ALA A 599 15.76 37.72 -5.97
CA ALA A 599 16.81 38.76 -6.01
C ALA A 599 16.94 39.36 -7.41
N GLY A 600 16.89 38.53 -8.45
CA GLY A 600 16.89 38.99 -9.85
C GLY A 600 15.71 39.90 -10.18
N LEU A 601 14.50 39.53 -9.71
CA LEU A 601 13.30 40.36 -9.90
C LEU A 601 13.35 41.72 -9.14
N ALA A 602 14.08 41.74 -8.03
CA ALA A 602 14.21 42.94 -7.18
C ALA A 602 15.46 43.80 -7.52
N THR A 603 16.19 43.51 -8.60
CA THR A 603 17.43 44.21 -8.95
C THR A 603 17.14 45.66 -9.34
N PRO A 604 17.80 46.66 -8.73
CA PRO A 604 17.71 48.05 -9.17
C PRO A 604 18.22 48.23 -10.61
N GLY A 605 17.45 48.88 -11.45
CA GLY A 605 17.83 49.13 -12.84
C GLY A 605 17.17 48.18 -13.85
N GLY A 606 16.42 47.22 -13.39
CA GLY A 606 15.61 46.33 -14.22
C GLY A 606 15.70 44.85 -13.74
N PRO A 607 14.66 44.07 -13.99
CA PRO A 607 14.64 42.69 -13.56
C PRO A 607 15.66 41.85 -14.33
N VAL A 608 16.48 41.11 -13.60
CA VAL A 608 17.35 40.07 -14.17
C VAL A 608 16.59 38.76 -14.12
N ILE A 609 16.38 38.14 -15.26
CA ILE A 609 15.70 36.83 -15.35
C ILE A 609 16.73 35.75 -15.00
N VAL A 610 16.53 35.12 -13.86
CA VAL A 610 17.29 33.95 -13.43
C VAL A 610 16.56 32.69 -13.87
N ALA A 611 17.25 31.79 -14.57
CA ALA A 611 16.66 30.51 -14.99
C ALA A 611 16.27 29.65 -13.79
N PRO A 612 15.11 28.99 -13.80
CA PRO A 612 14.69 28.10 -12.73
C PRO A 612 15.58 26.84 -12.68
N VAL A 613 15.98 26.45 -11.46
CA VAL A 613 16.66 25.18 -11.19
C VAL A 613 15.74 24.34 -10.32
N TYR A 614 15.30 23.20 -10.86
CA TYR A 614 14.41 22.27 -10.13
C TYR A 614 15.21 21.26 -9.32
N ALA A 615 14.59 20.74 -8.24
CA ALA A 615 15.13 19.60 -7.51
C ALA A 615 15.13 18.37 -8.43
N ASP A 616 16.09 17.47 -8.21
CA ASP A 616 16.09 16.18 -8.86
C ASP A 616 14.87 15.36 -8.36
N PRO A 617 13.97 14.91 -9.23
CA PRO A 617 12.82 14.11 -8.83
C PRO A 617 13.16 12.64 -8.58
N SER A 618 14.37 12.18 -8.89
CA SER A 618 14.76 10.78 -8.77
C SER A 618 15.10 10.38 -7.33
N PHE A 619 14.96 9.10 -7.06
CA PHE A 619 15.45 8.44 -5.85
C PHE A 619 16.08 7.09 -6.21
N GLU A 620 17.10 6.70 -5.45
CA GLU A 620 17.91 5.52 -5.68
C GLU A 620 17.19 4.22 -5.27
N SER A 621 17.66 3.10 -5.81
CA SER A 621 17.18 1.76 -5.44
C SER A 621 17.60 1.39 -4.02
N GLU A 622 16.65 0.81 -3.28
CA GLU A 622 16.86 0.27 -1.93
C GLU A 622 17.36 -1.17 -2.02
N LYS A 623 18.41 -1.52 -1.28
CA LYS A 623 19.00 -2.87 -1.21
C LYS A 623 18.82 -3.48 0.17
N VAL A 624 18.55 -4.77 0.23
CA VAL A 624 18.34 -5.49 1.48
C VAL A 624 19.18 -6.76 1.51
N ASN A 625 19.93 -6.93 2.60
CA ASN A 625 20.66 -8.14 2.91
C ASN A 625 20.07 -8.78 4.17
N GLN A 626 19.77 -10.08 4.14
CA GLN A 626 19.21 -10.80 5.26
C GLN A 626 20.02 -12.06 5.57
N ILE A 627 20.27 -12.28 6.87
CA ILE A 627 20.65 -13.59 7.41
C ILE A 627 19.44 -14.11 8.18
N GLU A 628 19.10 -15.37 7.98
CA GLU A 628 18.03 -16.06 8.68
C GLU A 628 18.48 -17.45 9.11
N VAL A 629 18.14 -17.83 10.34
CA VAL A 629 18.29 -19.21 10.83
C VAL A 629 16.98 -19.63 11.45
N GLY A 630 16.60 -20.89 11.26
CA GLY A 630 15.35 -21.37 11.81
C GLY A 630 15.28 -22.88 12.00
N VAL A 631 14.19 -23.25 12.66
CA VAL A 631 13.82 -24.66 12.88
C VAL A 631 12.34 -24.83 12.59
N LYS A 632 11.98 -25.91 11.92
CA LYS A 632 10.62 -26.36 11.72
C LYS A 632 10.49 -27.76 12.27
N ALA A 633 9.48 -27.96 13.10
CA ALA A 633 9.25 -29.23 13.78
C ALA A 633 7.79 -29.62 13.76
N THR A 634 7.52 -30.92 13.70
CA THR A 634 6.21 -31.50 13.99
C THR A 634 6.27 -32.13 15.39
N LEU A 635 5.53 -31.56 16.33
CA LEU A 635 5.50 -32.03 17.71
C LEU A 635 4.26 -32.90 17.93
N PHE A 636 4.44 -34.04 18.62
CA PHE A 636 3.36 -34.97 18.96
C PHE A 636 2.53 -35.45 17.75
N GLY A 637 3.12 -35.42 16.55
CA GLY A 637 2.48 -35.85 15.32
C GLY A 637 1.48 -34.85 14.70
N SER A 638 1.02 -33.81 15.43
CA SER A 638 -0.08 -32.93 14.96
C SER A 638 0.19 -31.43 15.09
N ILE A 639 1.16 -31.02 15.92
CA ILE A 639 1.46 -29.62 16.17
C ILE A 639 2.70 -29.21 15.35
N LYS A 640 2.51 -28.30 14.40
CA LYS A 640 3.61 -27.68 13.64
C LYS A 640 4.18 -26.53 14.48
N ALA A 641 5.51 -26.51 14.64
CA ALA A 641 6.25 -25.51 15.43
C ALA A 641 7.38 -24.94 14.57
N ASN A 642 7.29 -23.67 14.23
CA ASN A 642 8.27 -22.97 13.38
C ASN A 642 8.87 -21.80 14.15
N LEU A 643 10.19 -21.73 14.21
CA LEU A 643 10.94 -20.61 14.79
C LEU A 643 11.93 -20.09 13.77
N ALA A 644 11.96 -18.79 13.56
CA ALA A 644 12.93 -18.11 12.72
C ALA A 644 13.58 -16.94 13.48
N LEU A 645 14.90 -16.80 13.34
CA LEU A 645 15.67 -15.65 13.79
C LEU A 645 16.22 -14.94 12.57
N PHE A 646 16.07 -13.61 12.48
CA PHE A 646 16.48 -12.86 11.31
C PHE A 646 17.23 -11.57 11.65
N ASP A 647 18.10 -11.15 10.74
CA ASP A 647 18.75 -9.84 10.71
C ASP A 647 18.73 -9.29 9.28
N MET A 648 17.94 -8.23 9.07
CA MET A 648 17.78 -7.53 7.79
C MET A 648 18.48 -6.18 7.86
N LYS A 649 19.41 -5.94 6.94
CA LYS A 649 20.09 -4.64 6.78
C LYS A 649 19.69 -4.03 5.44
N MET A 650 19.17 -2.83 5.47
CA MET A 650 18.81 -2.04 4.30
C MET A 650 19.82 -0.94 4.07
N SER A 651 20.20 -0.71 2.81
CA SER A 651 20.96 0.46 2.36
C SER A 651 20.12 1.25 1.35
N ASP A 652 20.34 2.54 1.31
CA ASP A 652 19.59 3.49 0.47
C ASP A 652 18.07 3.36 0.66
N PHE A 653 17.66 3.19 1.94
CA PHE A 653 16.28 2.91 2.33
C PHE A 653 15.35 4.05 1.90
N GLN A 654 14.32 3.73 1.12
CA GLN A 654 13.39 4.70 0.59
C GLN A 654 12.35 5.11 1.62
N VAL A 655 12.25 6.41 1.87
CA VAL A 655 11.33 7.01 2.83
C VAL A 655 10.40 8.00 2.12
N LEU A 656 9.14 7.98 2.48
CA LEU A 656 8.15 8.97 2.07
C LEU A 656 7.75 9.83 3.27
N GLU A 657 7.90 11.14 3.16
CA GLU A 657 7.44 12.13 4.13
C GLU A 657 6.34 13.00 3.54
N PHE A 658 5.26 13.23 4.30
CA PHE A 658 4.31 14.29 3.99
C PHE A 658 4.74 15.60 4.68
N THR A 659 5.13 16.59 3.89
CA THR A 659 5.67 17.86 4.39
C THR A 659 4.60 18.79 4.98
N GLY A 660 3.32 18.44 4.87
CA GLY A 660 2.17 19.28 5.18
C GLY A 660 1.52 19.92 3.94
N VAL A 661 2.18 19.78 2.79
CA VAL A 661 1.69 20.28 1.49
C VAL A 661 1.84 19.22 0.40
N GLN A 662 2.92 18.45 0.41
CA GLN A 662 3.35 17.56 -0.66
C GLN A 662 4.06 16.33 -0.09
N PHE A 663 4.16 15.28 -0.89
CA PHE A 663 4.89 14.07 -0.54
C PHE A 663 6.31 14.11 -1.13
N LEU A 664 7.30 13.93 -0.26
CA LEU A 664 8.71 13.87 -0.61
C LEU A 664 9.23 12.46 -0.44
N THR A 665 9.75 11.87 -1.52
CA THR A 665 10.48 10.59 -1.48
C THR A 665 12.00 10.88 -1.49
N PHE A 666 12.73 10.24 -0.58
CA PHE A 666 14.19 10.36 -0.49
C PHE A 666 14.80 9.08 0.09
N ASN A 667 16.10 8.89 -0.10
CA ASN A 667 16.84 7.77 0.44
C ASN A 667 17.51 8.14 1.76
N VAL A 668 17.47 7.21 2.71
CA VAL A 668 18.23 7.22 3.97
C VAL A 668 19.32 6.16 3.87
N ASN A 669 20.54 6.49 4.26
CA ASN A 669 21.70 5.61 4.09
C ASN A 669 21.47 4.18 4.60
N SER A 670 20.78 4.03 5.73
CA SER A 670 20.53 2.70 6.28
C SER A 670 19.30 2.61 7.17
N ALA A 671 18.69 1.42 7.17
CA ALA A 671 17.73 0.95 8.16
C ALA A 671 18.02 -0.51 8.52
N ARG A 672 17.51 -1.00 9.65
CA ARG A 672 17.74 -2.38 10.10
C ARG A 672 16.51 -2.93 10.79
N SER A 673 16.23 -4.22 10.58
CA SER A 673 15.22 -4.98 11.33
C SER A 673 15.83 -6.30 11.80
N THR A 674 15.83 -6.53 13.11
CA THR A 674 16.36 -7.75 13.72
C THR A 674 15.32 -8.33 14.64
N GLY A 675 15.12 -9.65 14.60
CA GLY A 675 14.07 -10.23 15.43
C GLY A 675 13.94 -11.73 15.40
N ALA A 676 12.79 -12.18 15.93
CA ALA A 676 12.41 -13.58 16.03
C ALA A 676 10.92 -13.74 15.71
N GLU A 677 10.56 -14.84 15.10
CA GLU A 677 9.19 -15.23 14.79
C GLU A 677 8.94 -16.64 15.26
N LEU A 678 7.80 -16.84 15.92
CA LEU A 678 7.31 -18.14 16.38
C LEU A 678 5.92 -18.40 15.81
N GLU A 679 5.71 -19.57 15.24
CA GLU A 679 4.42 -20.07 14.81
C GLU A 679 4.20 -21.47 15.37
N LEU A 680 3.12 -21.65 16.11
CA LEU A 680 2.64 -22.94 16.61
C LEU A 680 1.20 -23.10 16.13
N PHE A 681 0.91 -24.16 15.43
CA PHE A 681 -0.47 -24.44 14.99
C PHE A 681 -0.68 -25.95 14.80
N GLY A 682 -1.89 -26.39 15.07
CA GLY A 682 -2.26 -27.79 14.92
C GLY A 682 -3.48 -28.20 15.73
N LYS A 683 -3.83 -29.46 15.64
CA LYS A 683 -4.91 -30.07 16.41
C LYS A 683 -4.43 -30.46 17.80
N LEU A 684 -5.16 -30.06 18.83
CA LEU A 684 -4.98 -30.47 20.22
C LEU A 684 -5.82 -31.71 20.53
N SER A 685 -6.90 -31.89 19.76
CA SER A 685 -7.76 -33.09 19.77
C SER A 685 -8.51 -33.14 18.43
N ASP A 686 -9.31 -34.17 18.20
CA ASP A 686 -10.09 -34.36 16.98
C ASP A 686 -10.94 -33.14 16.60
N HIS A 687 -11.40 -32.39 17.62
CA HIS A 687 -12.30 -31.25 17.44
C HIS A 687 -11.73 -29.91 17.89
N ILE A 688 -10.54 -29.88 18.45
CA ILE A 688 -9.93 -28.63 18.95
C ILE A 688 -8.62 -28.38 18.23
N ALA A 689 -8.53 -27.26 17.53
CA ALA A 689 -7.31 -26.73 16.96
C ALA A 689 -6.91 -25.41 17.63
N ALA A 690 -5.62 -25.16 17.73
CA ALA A 690 -5.10 -23.90 18.24
C ALA A 690 -3.97 -23.37 17.36
N ASN A 691 -3.81 -22.06 17.33
CA ASN A 691 -2.68 -21.39 16.73
C ASN A 691 -2.15 -20.28 17.65
N VAL A 692 -0.83 -20.19 17.70
CA VAL A 692 -0.09 -19.11 18.36
C VAL A 692 0.93 -18.59 17.36
N SER A 693 0.87 -17.32 17.06
CA SER A 693 1.89 -16.68 16.23
C SER A 693 2.40 -15.45 16.95
N ALA A 694 3.72 -15.26 16.99
CA ALA A 694 4.35 -14.13 17.64
C ALA A 694 5.52 -13.64 16.80
N THR A 695 5.64 -12.32 16.68
CA THR A 695 6.75 -11.65 16.01
C THR A 695 7.35 -10.61 16.94
N TYR A 696 8.64 -10.72 17.19
CA TYR A 696 9.44 -9.64 17.74
C TYR A 696 10.31 -9.07 16.61
N ALA A 697 10.18 -7.78 16.29
CA ALA A 697 10.93 -7.11 15.23
C ALA A 697 11.41 -5.73 15.70
N ASN A 698 12.69 -5.58 15.94
CA ASN A 698 13.30 -4.28 16.26
C ASN A 698 13.71 -3.60 14.93
N ALA A 699 12.73 -2.96 14.29
CA ALA A 699 12.91 -2.26 13.02
C ALA A 699 13.15 -0.76 13.28
N ARG A 700 14.34 -0.25 12.91
CA ARG A 700 14.76 1.11 13.26
C ARG A 700 15.78 1.71 12.29
N TYR A 701 15.89 3.03 12.34
CA TYR A 701 16.99 3.77 11.75
C TYR A 701 18.19 3.77 12.69
N PRO A 702 19.42 3.43 12.25
CA PRO A 702 20.64 3.60 13.05
C PRO A 702 20.89 5.07 13.39
N SER A 703 21.68 5.32 14.43
CA SER A 703 22.00 6.69 14.87
C SER A 703 22.78 7.52 13.83
N ASN A 704 23.47 6.85 12.92
CA ASN A 704 24.25 7.44 11.83
C ASN A 704 23.57 7.37 10.47
N CYS A 705 22.27 7.23 10.42
CA CYS A 705 21.50 7.03 9.17
C CYS A 705 21.57 8.24 8.20
N ALA A 706 22.02 9.41 8.69
CA ALA A 706 22.16 10.63 7.90
C ALA A 706 23.54 10.78 7.22
N ASP A 707 24.48 9.86 7.46
CA ASP A 707 25.80 9.93 6.86
C ASP A 707 25.71 9.77 5.33
N GLY A 708 26.29 10.71 4.58
CA GLY A 708 26.27 10.69 3.13
C GLY A 708 24.96 11.12 2.46
N VAL A 709 23.95 11.52 3.21
CA VAL A 709 22.66 11.95 2.66
C VAL A 709 22.76 13.33 2.02
N ALA A 710 22.12 13.54 0.87
CA ALA A 710 22.08 14.81 0.18
C ALA A 710 21.52 15.94 1.04
N ALA A 711 22.07 17.15 0.89
CA ALA A 711 21.72 18.32 1.71
C ALA A 711 20.21 18.63 1.72
N ALA A 712 19.50 18.38 0.62
CA ALA A 712 18.05 18.61 0.51
C ALA A 712 17.22 17.72 1.46
N ALA A 713 17.67 16.49 1.73
CA ALA A 713 17.00 15.54 2.61
C ALA A 713 17.60 15.47 4.02
N LEU A 714 18.75 16.15 4.25
CA LEU A 714 19.53 15.99 5.49
C LEU A 714 18.74 16.36 6.76
N ALA A 715 17.95 17.43 6.71
CA ALA A 715 17.15 17.86 7.86
C ALA A 715 16.06 16.86 8.26
N SER A 716 15.39 16.26 7.28
CA SER A 716 14.39 15.20 7.51
C SER A 716 15.05 13.92 7.98
N THR A 717 16.15 13.51 7.33
CA THR A 717 16.89 12.29 7.68
C THR A 717 17.46 12.35 9.10
N THR A 718 18.04 13.48 9.50
CA THR A 718 18.60 13.65 10.87
C THR A 718 17.54 13.41 11.94
N ARG A 719 16.28 13.80 11.68
CA ARG A 719 15.17 13.55 12.63
C ARG A 719 14.73 12.08 12.68
N LEU A 720 15.01 11.30 11.64
CA LEU A 720 14.73 9.87 11.60
C LEU A 720 15.74 9.03 12.38
N CYS A 721 17.01 9.46 12.39
CA CYS A 721 18.09 8.65 12.95
C CYS A 721 17.86 8.30 14.43
N GLY A 722 18.03 7.02 14.75
CA GLY A 722 17.78 6.47 16.09
C GLY A 722 16.32 6.18 16.42
N GLN A 723 15.38 6.43 15.49
CA GLN A 723 13.96 6.14 15.70
C GLN A 723 13.56 4.75 15.15
N ASP A 724 12.43 4.26 15.66
CA ASP A 724 11.79 3.05 15.11
C ASP A 724 11.16 3.36 13.75
N LEU A 725 11.06 2.37 12.86
CA LEU A 725 10.38 2.53 11.58
C LEU A 725 8.87 2.73 11.81
N THR A 726 8.24 3.49 10.92
CA THR A 726 6.80 3.77 11.00
C THR A 726 5.99 2.48 10.93
N ASN A 727 4.97 2.36 11.78
CA ASN A 727 4.07 1.20 11.83
C ASN A 727 4.81 -0.14 11.99
N ALA A 728 5.86 -0.15 12.80
CA ALA A 728 6.66 -1.32 13.13
C ALA A 728 6.58 -1.58 14.64
N PRO A 729 5.53 -2.25 15.13
CA PRO A 729 5.47 -2.66 16.53
C PRO A 729 6.62 -3.61 16.84
N LYS A 730 7.26 -3.45 18.02
CA LYS A 730 8.36 -4.33 18.44
C LYS A 730 7.88 -5.75 18.70
N PHE A 731 6.69 -5.86 19.28
CA PHE A 731 6.05 -7.15 19.49
C PHE A 731 4.61 -7.13 18.97
N ALA A 732 4.25 -8.18 18.26
CA ALA A 732 2.89 -8.46 17.85
C ALA A 732 2.62 -9.95 17.99
N GLY A 733 1.38 -10.31 18.35
CA GLY A 733 1.02 -11.71 18.55
C GLY A 733 -0.45 -11.99 18.24
N VAL A 734 -0.71 -13.21 17.85
CA VAL A 734 -2.05 -13.76 17.61
C VAL A 734 -2.15 -15.07 18.37
N PHE A 735 -3.21 -15.20 19.15
CA PHE A 735 -3.62 -16.49 19.74
C PHE A 735 -5.03 -16.80 19.23
N GLY A 736 -5.23 -17.97 18.66
CA GLY A 736 -6.51 -18.46 18.19
C GLY A 736 -6.82 -19.86 18.69
N MET A 737 -8.11 -20.12 18.93
CA MET A 737 -8.63 -21.45 19.25
C MET A 737 -9.91 -21.69 18.46
N THR A 738 -10.03 -22.89 17.93
CA THR A 738 -11.21 -23.36 17.19
C THR A 738 -11.69 -24.67 17.75
N TYR A 739 -12.97 -24.74 18.05
CA TYR A 739 -13.71 -25.99 18.19
C TYR A 739 -14.49 -26.22 16.89
N ASP A 740 -14.33 -27.37 16.27
CA ASP A 740 -15.04 -27.79 15.05
C ASP A 740 -15.41 -29.26 15.22
N GLY A 741 -16.67 -29.52 15.49
CA GLY A 741 -17.09 -30.87 15.82
C GLY A 741 -18.60 -30.99 16.01
N PRO A 742 -19.11 -32.23 16.28
CA PRO A 742 -20.53 -32.47 16.42
C PRO A 742 -21.14 -31.69 17.57
N LEU A 743 -22.31 -31.07 17.29
CA LEU A 743 -23.09 -30.39 18.33
C LEU A 743 -23.77 -31.41 19.26
N ASN A 744 -24.29 -32.47 18.65
CA ASN A 744 -24.99 -33.60 19.31
C ASN A 744 -25.14 -34.74 18.29
N ASP A 745 -25.88 -35.79 18.66
CA ASP A 745 -26.13 -36.98 17.84
C ASP A 745 -27.06 -36.72 16.62
N SER A 746 -27.53 -35.50 16.41
CA SER A 746 -28.37 -35.11 15.27
C SER A 746 -27.61 -34.88 13.98
N GLY A 747 -26.27 -34.96 14.01
CA GLY A 747 -25.41 -34.76 12.88
C GLY A 747 -25.11 -33.28 12.53
N TRP A 748 -25.63 -32.33 13.34
CA TRP A 748 -25.24 -30.92 13.19
C TRP A 748 -23.81 -30.72 13.70
N ASN A 749 -23.04 -29.94 12.96
CA ASN A 749 -21.68 -29.55 13.34
C ASN A 749 -21.65 -28.14 13.93
N LEU A 750 -20.93 -27.97 15.06
CA LEU A 750 -20.71 -26.69 15.75
C LEU A 750 -19.29 -26.22 15.50
N LEU A 751 -19.18 -25.01 14.94
CA LEU A 751 -17.92 -24.25 14.85
C LEU A 751 -17.93 -23.16 15.93
N VAL A 752 -16.91 -23.11 16.77
CA VAL A 752 -16.63 -21.97 17.66
C VAL A 752 -15.18 -21.56 17.45
N ASN A 753 -14.97 -20.37 16.92
CA ASN A 753 -13.63 -19.81 16.74
C ASN A 753 -13.50 -18.51 17.53
N GLY A 754 -12.36 -18.33 18.21
CA GLY A 754 -11.99 -17.09 18.86
C GLY A 754 -10.53 -16.79 18.63
N ASN A 755 -10.20 -15.53 18.37
CA ASN A 755 -8.81 -15.10 18.32
C ASN A 755 -8.60 -13.75 19.01
N VAL A 756 -7.40 -13.59 19.56
CA VAL A 756 -6.92 -12.38 20.22
C VAL A 756 -5.69 -11.90 19.48
N ASN A 757 -5.74 -10.67 19.03
CA ASN A 757 -4.62 -10.01 18.35
C ASN A 757 -4.06 -8.95 19.31
N TYR A 758 -2.78 -9.05 19.61
CA TYR A 758 -2.02 -8.06 20.36
C TYR A 758 -1.05 -7.32 19.46
N SER A 759 -0.93 -6.02 19.63
CA SER A 759 0.12 -5.21 19.05
C SER A 759 0.71 -4.29 20.11
N ASP A 760 2.03 -4.23 20.17
CA ASP A 760 2.77 -3.27 20.98
C ASP A 760 2.56 -1.85 20.44
N SER A 761 2.92 -0.85 21.25
CA SER A 761 2.89 0.56 20.82
C SER A 761 3.82 0.79 19.62
N ARG A 762 3.43 1.70 18.74
CA ARG A 762 4.21 2.02 17.54
C ARG A 762 4.04 3.47 17.10
N THR A 763 5.06 4.04 16.50
CA THR A 763 4.91 5.31 15.79
C THR A 763 4.03 5.12 14.55
N THR A 764 3.08 6.02 14.33
CA THR A 764 2.16 6.00 13.19
C THR A 764 2.52 7.05 12.13
N ARG A 765 3.63 7.75 12.34
CA ARG A 765 4.10 8.85 11.51
C ARG A 765 5.53 8.58 11.03
N THR A 766 5.88 9.02 9.82
CA THR A 766 7.23 8.85 9.26
C THR A 766 8.29 9.55 10.11
N ILE A 767 8.07 10.80 10.46
CA ILE A 767 8.96 11.56 11.36
C ILE A 767 8.18 11.91 12.61
N ASP A 768 8.50 11.29 13.74
CA ASP A 768 7.79 11.45 15.02
C ASP A 768 8.43 12.49 15.95
N LYS A 769 9.53 13.12 15.52
CA LYS A 769 10.16 14.23 16.24
C LYS A 769 9.90 15.56 15.56
N ASP A 770 9.75 16.59 16.37
CA ASP A 770 9.67 17.97 15.88
C ASP A 770 11.05 18.53 15.48
N THR A 771 11.10 19.78 15.05
CA THR A 771 12.36 20.44 14.67
C THR A 771 13.34 20.64 15.83
N ASN A 772 12.87 20.51 17.07
CA ASN A 772 13.69 20.58 18.29
C ASN A 772 14.10 19.18 18.77
N GLY A 773 13.75 18.12 18.03
CA GLY A 773 14.05 16.73 18.40
C GLY A 773 13.13 16.15 19.47
N LEU A 774 12.05 16.84 19.84
CA LEU A 774 11.08 16.38 20.83
C LEU A 774 10.01 15.48 20.16
N PRO A 775 9.52 14.42 20.87
CA PRO A 775 8.45 13.58 20.36
C PRO A 775 7.19 14.39 20.03
N VAL A 776 6.59 14.09 18.88
CA VAL A 776 5.31 14.69 18.47
C VAL A 776 4.19 13.99 19.25
N PRO A 777 3.46 14.69 20.14
CA PRO A 777 2.37 14.06 20.88
C PRO A 777 1.30 13.50 19.95
N LEU A 778 0.74 12.35 20.32
CA LEU A 778 -0.30 11.61 19.57
C LEU A 778 0.13 11.08 18.18
N ALA A 779 1.42 11.09 17.86
CA ALA A 779 1.99 10.43 16.69
C ALA A 779 2.21 8.91 16.91
N HIS A 780 1.80 8.38 18.05
CA HIS A 780 1.93 6.98 18.43
C HIS A 780 0.56 6.34 18.60
N GLN A 781 0.44 5.09 18.20
CA GLN A 781 -0.63 4.19 18.60
C GLN A 781 -0.15 3.44 19.83
N GLU A 782 -0.92 3.51 20.92
CA GLU A 782 -0.67 2.71 22.11
C GLU A 782 -0.86 1.22 21.85
N ASN A 783 -0.33 0.38 22.74
CA ASN A 783 -0.57 -1.05 22.69
C ASN A 783 -2.06 -1.38 22.84
N TYR A 784 -2.51 -2.43 22.17
CA TYR A 784 -3.92 -2.80 22.18
C TYR A 784 -4.15 -4.30 21.99
N PHE A 785 -5.37 -4.72 22.34
CA PHE A 785 -5.92 -6.04 22.04
C PHE A 785 -7.19 -5.89 21.20
N LYS A 786 -7.27 -6.65 20.11
CA LYS A 786 -8.52 -6.85 19.37
C LYS A 786 -8.95 -8.31 19.51
N ILE A 787 -10.20 -8.53 19.87
CA ILE A 787 -10.81 -9.86 20.03
C ILE A 787 -11.78 -10.06 18.86
N ASN A 788 -11.68 -11.19 18.20
CA ASN A 788 -12.63 -11.62 17.17
C ASN A 788 -13.21 -12.97 17.59
N ALA A 789 -14.48 -13.20 17.28
CA ALA A 789 -15.15 -14.45 17.58
C ALA A 789 -16.17 -14.82 16.48
N ARG A 790 -16.40 -16.12 16.32
CA ARG A 790 -17.34 -16.67 15.37
C ARG A 790 -17.97 -17.94 15.94
N ILE A 791 -19.27 -18.10 15.75
CA ILE A 791 -20.02 -19.31 16.09
C ILE A 791 -20.81 -19.69 14.84
N GLY A 792 -20.66 -20.94 14.38
CA GLY A 792 -21.33 -21.48 13.20
C GLY A 792 -22.02 -22.78 13.50
N LEU A 793 -23.13 -23.02 12.81
CA LEU A 793 -23.88 -24.28 12.81
C LEU A 793 -24.01 -24.77 11.39
N THR A 794 -23.44 -25.95 11.10
CA THR A 794 -23.51 -26.60 9.78
C THR A 794 -24.51 -27.74 9.82
N THR A 795 -25.36 -27.84 8.78
CA THR A 795 -26.34 -28.91 8.63
C THR A 795 -25.70 -30.28 8.47
N PRO A 796 -26.43 -31.38 8.79
CA PRO A 796 -25.88 -32.75 8.68
C PRO A 796 -25.43 -33.16 7.28
N ASP A 797 -25.97 -32.54 6.23
CA ASP A 797 -25.58 -32.75 4.84
C ASP A 797 -24.46 -31.80 4.38
N GLU A 798 -23.88 -31.02 5.29
CA GLU A 798 -22.81 -30.03 5.10
C GLU A 798 -23.12 -28.94 4.06
N ARG A 799 -24.36 -28.84 3.60
CA ARG A 799 -24.75 -27.90 2.55
C ARG A 799 -24.95 -26.48 3.03
N TYR A 800 -25.42 -26.31 4.28
CA TYR A 800 -25.72 -24.97 4.82
C TYR A 800 -24.98 -24.73 6.13
N THR A 801 -24.40 -23.55 6.26
CA THR A 801 -23.80 -23.08 7.50
C THR A 801 -24.39 -21.73 7.88
N PHE A 802 -24.80 -21.57 9.12
CA PHE A 802 -25.33 -20.34 9.71
C PHE A 802 -24.33 -19.84 10.73
N GLU A 803 -23.85 -18.61 10.60
CA GLU A 803 -22.80 -18.06 11.44
C GLU A 803 -23.22 -16.75 12.09
N LEU A 804 -22.82 -16.58 13.36
CA LEU A 804 -22.73 -15.31 14.06
C LEU A 804 -21.24 -14.95 14.17
N TRP A 805 -20.89 -13.71 13.83
CA TRP A 805 -19.50 -13.28 13.89
C TRP A 805 -19.37 -11.87 14.46
N GLY A 806 -18.21 -11.60 15.04
CA GLY A 806 -17.80 -10.26 15.44
C GLY A 806 -16.31 -10.08 15.35
N THR A 807 -15.90 -8.94 14.85
CA THR A 807 -14.50 -8.51 14.76
C THR A 807 -14.30 -7.27 15.61
N ASN A 808 -13.11 -7.14 16.20
CA ASN A 808 -12.79 -6.05 17.12
C ASN A 808 -13.88 -5.89 18.21
N LEU A 809 -14.28 -6.99 18.86
CA LEU A 809 -15.32 -7.00 19.90
C LEU A 809 -15.01 -6.08 21.07
N THR A 810 -13.72 -5.82 21.32
CA THR A 810 -13.23 -4.83 22.29
C THR A 810 -13.54 -3.39 21.88
N ASN A 811 -13.91 -3.14 20.63
CA ASN A 811 -14.14 -1.81 20.04
C ASN A 811 -12.94 -0.87 20.21
N GLU A 812 -11.75 -1.41 19.99
CA GLU A 812 -10.52 -0.63 20.06
C GLU A 812 -10.39 0.26 18.83
N ILE A 813 -10.36 1.58 19.01
CA ILE A 813 -10.19 2.54 17.93
C ILE A 813 -8.70 2.80 17.73
N THR A 814 -8.15 2.25 16.68
CA THR A 814 -6.72 2.32 16.36
C THR A 814 -6.47 3.26 15.19
N ARG A 815 -5.29 3.90 15.21
CA ARG A 815 -4.79 4.75 14.13
C ARG A 815 -3.75 3.98 13.33
N GLY A 816 -3.95 3.93 12.03
CA GLY A 816 -2.99 3.31 11.13
C GLY A 816 -1.86 4.25 10.74
N ILE A 817 -2.21 5.45 10.30
CA ILE A 817 -1.26 6.49 9.86
C ILE A 817 -1.67 7.81 10.49
N THR A 818 -0.68 8.58 10.97
CA THR A 818 -0.86 9.99 11.34
C THR A 818 0.01 10.87 10.46
N ALA A 819 -0.51 12.05 10.12
CA ALA A 819 0.18 13.01 9.29
C ALA A 819 -0.06 14.44 9.79
N ASN A 820 0.69 15.40 9.28
CA ASN A 820 0.36 16.83 9.48
C ASN A 820 -0.98 17.11 8.82
N THR A 821 -1.81 17.94 9.47
CA THR A 821 -2.97 18.50 8.78
C THR A 821 -2.47 19.42 7.67
N PRO A 822 -2.91 19.21 6.43
CA PRO A 822 -2.46 20.03 5.30
C PRO A 822 -2.71 21.53 5.56
N LEU A 823 -1.73 22.36 5.15
CA LEU A 823 -1.70 23.82 5.29
C LEU A 823 -1.81 24.36 6.75
N ARG A 824 -1.76 23.49 7.78
CA ARG A 824 -1.90 23.91 9.19
C ARG A 824 -0.64 23.78 10.04
N GLY A 825 0.51 23.53 9.49
CA GLY A 825 1.72 23.38 10.29
C GLY A 825 2.98 23.62 9.51
N GLY A 826 3.73 24.66 9.86
CA GLY A 826 5.17 24.67 9.60
C GLY A 826 5.83 23.61 10.48
N ALA A 827 6.75 22.82 9.92
CA ALA A 827 7.64 21.91 10.66
C ALA A 827 6.99 21.00 11.73
N GLY A 828 5.78 20.53 11.48
CA GLY A 828 5.45 19.21 11.96
C GLY A 828 4.83 19.01 13.32
N THR A 829 4.23 19.99 14.00
CA THR A 829 3.91 19.72 15.40
C THR A 829 2.54 20.16 15.89
N ARG A 830 1.77 20.89 15.12
CA ARG A 830 0.67 21.64 15.70
C ARG A 830 -0.70 21.06 15.46
N SER A 831 -0.95 20.57 14.28
CA SER A 831 -2.20 19.90 13.95
C SER A 831 -1.91 18.56 13.28
N LEU A 832 -2.51 17.51 13.78
CA LEU A 832 -2.32 16.15 13.31
C LEU A 832 -3.66 15.52 12.93
N ILE A 833 -3.67 14.84 11.80
CA ILE A 833 -4.74 13.94 11.38
C ILE A 833 -4.33 12.49 11.62
N GLY A 834 -5.31 11.63 11.92
CA GLY A 834 -5.14 10.20 12.06
C GLY A 834 -6.16 9.43 11.22
N PHE A 835 -5.66 8.57 10.35
CA PHE A 835 -6.50 7.62 9.62
C PHE A 835 -6.81 6.45 10.54
N VAL A 836 -8.09 6.24 10.80
CA VAL A 836 -8.55 5.23 11.76
C VAL A 836 -8.92 3.93 11.06
N GLU A 837 -8.65 2.82 11.75
CA GLU A 837 -9.04 1.49 11.31
C GLU A 837 -10.51 1.20 11.66
N GLU A 838 -11.05 0.12 11.10
CA GLU A 838 -12.43 -0.28 11.31
C GLU A 838 -12.75 -0.50 12.80
N PRO A 839 -13.87 0.07 13.29
CA PRO A 839 -14.37 -0.17 14.64
C PRO A 839 -14.93 -1.60 14.77
N ARG A 840 -15.61 -1.89 15.88
CA ARG A 840 -16.28 -3.17 16.08
C ARG A 840 -17.33 -3.44 15.01
N MET A 841 -17.18 -4.58 14.32
CA MET A 841 -18.13 -5.11 13.38
C MET A 841 -18.74 -6.40 13.92
N TYR A 842 -20.01 -6.65 13.64
CA TYR A 842 -20.69 -7.90 13.96
C TYR A 842 -21.85 -8.15 13.01
N GLY A 843 -22.18 -9.41 12.83
CA GLY A 843 -23.23 -9.76 11.88
C GLY A 843 -23.50 -11.26 11.83
N VAL A 844 -24.29 -11.61 10.83
CA VAL A 844 -24.66 -12.98 10.49
C VAL A 844 -24.18 -13.32 9.10
N THR A 845 -23.89 -14.59 8.86
CA THR A 845 -23.58 -15.12 7.52
C THR A 845 -24.33 -16.42 7.31
N VAL A 846 -24.87 -16.56 6.11
CA VAL A 846 -25.41 -17.85 5.63
C VAL A 846 -24.53 -18.29 4.48
N ARG A 847 -24.05 -19.53 4.55
CA ARG A 847 -23.26 -20.17 3.49
C ARG A 847 -24.05 -21.32 2.91
N ALA A 848 -23.97 -21.49 1.61
CA ALA A 848 -24.49 -22.66 0.90
C ALA A 848 -23.41 -23.22 -0.02
N LYS A 849 -23.24 -24.54 0.01
CA LYS A 849 -22.35 -25.30 -0.90
C LYS A 849 -23.16 -26.33 -1.68
N PHE A 850 -22.82 -26.59 -2.92
CA PHE A 850 -23.50 -27.56 -3.78
C PHE A 850 -22.56 -28.17 -4.83
#